data_137f67d98f2788d29b3218b8079817b6
#
_entry.id   137f67d98f2788d29b3218b8079817b6
#
_cell.length_a   1.000
_cell.length_b   1.000
_cell.length_c   1.000
_cell.angle_alpha   90.00
_cell.angle_beta   90.00
_cell.angle_gamma   90.00
#
_symmetry.space_group_name_H-M   'P 1'
#
loop_
_entity.id
_entity.type
_entity.pdbx_description
1 polymer ?
#
loop_
_entity_poly.entity_id
_entity_poly.type
_entity_poly.pdbx_seq_one_letter_code
_entity_poly.pdbx_strand_id
1 'polypeptide(L)'
;MTGVDVRSLILKLDRDATQGVEKAIALAVASTHHTVGLLHFVSALLDGSESVLTFDLSGANRRDVQSEIASALSRKPRGNASVPAFDDDFVELLSKAWMDASLQGAARLDIVSILAAVRSEPGVFLALSKSCPIVAEWISSLDAKSTETSSSAAGTSAETAGKFLAEYATDLTDLAEKGLLDPVIGRERELAQVVDVLLRRRQNNPILLGEAGVGKTAIAEAFAMAVVAGDVPERLKDVRVQVLDLALLQAGASVKGEFERRLKGVIDEVKTARQPIILFIDEAHTLIGAGNQAGQNDAANLLKPALARGELRTIAATTWSEYKRYIEKDPALTRRFEPVRVDEPDIRTAVRILRAVAPLLEKHHGVTITEDGLEAAVTLSARYIPSRQLPDKAVSLLDTAAAAVAVSHGSQPFELRALIAERDLLATELALSRKDRLSLKAARRRPALEAALERTCQDIADVERRLALEDAKLSELDAARTMPSDDGDVQHTLDALRTLQGDAPLRHHSVDQELVASLIARATGIPAGKLLADQIEVARSLEDRLSARVKGQDQAIGQIARMLKIAKVGLSDASKPPAVFLFLGMSGVGKTETAHAIADALYGGPQYLTVLNMSEYKEEHRASQLLGAPAGYVGFGEGGVLTEAVRRRPYGVLLLDEMEKAHPSIQEMFYQVFDKGTLRDGEGRDVDFRNTTIIMTANTASSEIAALAGDPETFPDTADALLQAIRPALLQDFKPAFVGRLSPVVFRPLGDAALAGIVAMQLEKVRDRIKAVYDSDLVIDPSVERHMILRSRAGDTGARAIQATIALDVLPALSDFLLDALSRKSVPPSIQLMCDDDGRLQVAAADSVVIAPTLYEEQGVLQPGSGA
;
A
#
# COMPACT_ATOMS: atom_id res chain seq x y z
N MET A 1 -48.75 8.85 23.42
CA MET A 1 -48.67 8.72 21.96
C MET A 1 -47.34 8.06 21.70
N THR A 2 -47.39 6.83 21.20
CA THR A 2 -46.26 5.92 21.01
C THR A 2 -45.35 6.48 19.93
N GLY A 3 -44.08 6.81 20.29
CA GLY A 3 -43.10 7.34 19.37
C GLY A 3 -42.78 6.32 18.28
N VAL A 4 -43.21 6.62 17.06
CA VAL A 4 -42.81 5.85 15.88
C VAL A 4 -41.29 6.05 15.66
N ASP A 5 -40.55 4.95 15.66
CA ASP A 5 -39.13 5.01 15.44
C ASP A 5 -38.82 5.38 13.96
N VAL A 6 -38.40 6.63 13.76
CA VAL A 6 -38.07 7.19 12.43
C VAL A 6 -37.04 6.32 11.71
N ARG A 7 -36.11 5.71 12.45
CA ARG A 7 -35.10 4.82 11.85
C ARG A 7 -35.72 3.57 11.23
N SER A 8 -36.74 3.03 11.88
CA SER A 8 -37.43 1.85 11.37
C SER A 8 -38.25 2.14 10.11
N LEU A 9 -38.75 3.38 9.93
CA LEU A 9 -39.47 3.82 8.75
C LEU A 9 -38.50 4.06 7.55
N ILE A 10 -37.36 4.69 7.82
CA ILE A 10 -36.34 4.91 6.76
C ILE A 10 -35.85 3.58 6.20
N LEU A 11 -35.68 2.55 7.00
CA LEU A 11 -35.26 1.21 6.56
C LEU A 11 -36.34 0.50 5.70
N LYS A 12 -37.58 1.00 5.68
CA LYS A 12 -38.68 0.47 4.88
C LYS A 12 -38.77 1.12 3.50
N LEU A 13 -38.11 2.22 3.27
CA LEU A 13 -38.05 2.89 1.97
C LEU A 13 -37.37 2.01 0.92
N ASP A 14 -37.75 2.15 -0.33
CA ASP A 14 -37.00 1.60 -1.45
C ASP A 14 -35.74 2.46 -1.73
N ARG A 15 -34.96 2.08 -2.72
CA ARG A 15 -33.70 2.77 -3.05
C ARG A 15 -33.94 4.23 -3.48
N ASP A 16 -34.96 4.48 -4.28
CA ASP A 16 -35.22 5.79 -4.86
C ASP A 16 -35.84 6.74 -3.80
N ALA A 17 -36.75 6.24 -2.97
CA ALA A 17 -37.30 7.01 -1.85
C ALA A 17 -36.22 7.30 -0.80
N THR A 18 -35.30 6.37 -0.53
CA THR A 18 -34.17 6.59 0.39
C THR A 18 -33.26 7.70 -0.15
N GLN A 19 -32.90 7.67 -1.43
CA GLN A 19 -32.11 8.72 -2.07
C GLN A 19 -32.81 10.08 -2.05
N GLY A 20 -34.13 10.06 -2.23
CA GLY A 20 -34.98 11.27 -2.11
C GLY A 20 -34.92 11.87 -0.71
N VAL A 21 -34.99 11.05 0.34
CA VAL A 21 -34.90 11.51 1.72
C VAL A 21 -33.49 12.02 2.06
N GLU A 22 -32.43 11.36 1.61
CA GLU A 22 -31.05 11.82 1.80
C GLU A 22 -30.80 13.19 1.16
N LYS A 23 -31.26 13.38 -0.08
CA LYS A 23 -31.20 14.70 -0.76
C LYS A 23 -32.04 15.76 -0.05
N ALA A 24 -33.22 15.40 0.49
CA ALA A 24 -34.05 16.30 1.29
C ALA A 24 -33.35 16.77 2.57
N ILE A 25 -32.62 15.86 3.24
CA ILE A 25 -31.79 16.20 4.40
C ILE A 25 -30.66 17.17 3.98
N ALA A 26 -29.95 16.86 2.90
CA ALA A 26 -28.88 17.70 2.38
C ALA A 26 -29.37 19.11 2.02
N LEU A 27 -30.57 19.22 1.41
CA LEU A 27 -31.19 20.49 1.08
C LEU A 27 -31.57 21.30 2.37
N ALA A 28 -32.09 20.63 3.38
CA ALA A 28 -32.46 21.28 4.65
C ALA A 28 -31.20 21.78 5.40
N VAL A 29 -30.10 21.00 5.37
CA VAL A 29 -28.81 21.42 5.93
C VAL A 29 -28.25 22.62 5.17
N ALA A 30 -28.20 22.55 3.82
CA ALA A 30 -27.72 23.66 2.98
C ALA A 30 -28.53 24.95 3.17
N SER A 31 -29.85 24.82 3.43
CA SER A 31 -30.75 25.93 3.68
C SER A 31 -30.80 26.39 5.16
N THR A 32 -30.04 25.73 6.06
CA THR A 32 -30.02 25.97 7.50
C THR A 32 -31.42 25.89 8.17
N HIS A 33 -32.28 25.00 7.68
CA HIS A 33 -33.63 24.79 8.27
C HIS A 33 -33.57 23.88 9.49
N HIS A 34 -34.53 24.07 10.43
CA HIS A 34 -34.60 23.27 11.66
C HIS A 34 -35.21 21.88 11.46
N THR A 35 -36.09 21.73 10.46
CA THR A 35 -36.78 20.48 10.19
C THR A 35 -36.75 20.09 8.70
N VAL A 36 -36.72 18.77 8.45
CA VAL A 36 -36.90 18.16 7.12
C VAL A 36 -38.36 17.74 6.99
N GLY A 37 -39.09 18.29 6.05
CA GLY A 37 -40.50 17.97 5.79
C GLY A 37 -40.78 17.64 4.33
N LEU A 38 -42.07 17.42 4.03
CA LEU A 38 -42.55 17.02 2.70
C LEU A 38 -42.02 17.90 1.54
N LEU A 39 -41.98 19.24 1.73
CA LEU A 39 -41.51 20.15 0.67
C LEU A 39 -40.02 19.96 0.32
N HIS A 40 -39.19 19.59 1.31
CA HIS A 40 -37.78 19.25 1.03
C HIS A 40 -37.68 17.96 0.23
N PHE A 41 -38.52 16.98 0.55
CA PHE A 41 -38.57 15.70 -0.16
C PHE A 41 -39.05 15.89 -1.60
N VAL A 42 -40.12 16.62 -1.82
CA VAL A 42 -40.62 16.91 -3.18
C VAL A 42 -39.60 17.74 -3.99
N SER A 43 -38.94 18.74 -3.37
CA SER A 43 -37.87 19.48 -4.04
C SER A 43 -36.71 18.57 -4.46
N ALA A 44 -36.27 17.66 -3.59
CA ALA A 44 -35.21 16.71 -3.88
C ALA A 44 -35.53 15.74 -5.03
N LEU A 45 -36.80 15.37 -5.18
CA LEU A 45 -37.26 14.55 -6.31
C LEU A 45 -37.24 15.29 -7.64
N LEU A 46 -37.48 16.61 -7.63
CA LEU A 46 -37.49 17.43 -8.84
C LEU A 46 -36.12 17.87 -9.31
N ASP A 47 -35.08 17.85 -8.44
CA ASP A 47 -33.71 18.27 -8.77
C ASP A 47 -32.84 17.15 -9.38
N GLY A 48 -33.30 15.89 -9.45
CA GLY A 48 -32.58 14.78 -10.03
C GLY A 48 -32.51 14.87 -11.57
N SER A 49 -31.30 14.88 -12.14
CA SER A 49 -31.06 14.87 -13.60
C SER A 49 -31.27 13.48 -14.24
N GLU A 50 -31.32 12.42 -13.47
CA GLU A 50 -31.72 11.05 -13.84
C GLU A 50 -32.97 10.68 -13.06
N SER A 51 -34.12 11.26 -13.42
CA SER A 51 -35.34 10.80 -12.81
C SER A 51 -35.78 9.50 -13.47
N VAL A 52 -35.71 8.42 -12.73
CA VAL A 52 -36.46 7.17 -12.96
C VAL A 52 -37.99 7.43 -12.99
N LEU A 53 -38.39 8.64 -12.68
CA LEU A 53 -39.74 9.11 -12.78
C LEU A 53 -39.89 9.98 -14.03
N THR A 54 -40.19 9.35 -15.16
CA THR A 54 -40.93 9.99 -16.26
C THR A 54 -42.36 10.27 -15.80
N PHE A 55 -42.50 11.12 -14.77
CA PHE A 55 -43.80 11.71 -14.47
C PHE A 55 -44.12 12.67 -15.62
N ASP A 56 -45.11 12.25 -16.42
CA ASP A 56 -45.73 13.10 -17.41
C ASP A 56 -46.33 14.28 -16.61
N LEU A 57 -45.65 15.45 -16.68
CA LEU A 57 -46.13 16.69 -16.07
C LEU A 57 -47.25 17.25 -16.95
N SER A 58 -48.22 16.39 -17.34
CA SER A 58 -49.36 16.78 -18.13
C SER A 58 -50.23 17.78 -17.32
N GLY A 59 -49.92 19.07 -17.46
CA GLY A 59 -50.66 20.13 -16.86
C GLY A 59 -49.91 21.17 -16.01
N ALA A 60 -48.74 20.88 -15.45
CA ALA A 60 -47.96 21.85 -14.70
C ALA A 60 -46.53 21.95 -15.21
N ASN A 61 -46.05 23.19 -15.44
CA ASN A 61 -44.69 23.44 -15.87
C ASN A 61 -43.72 23.15 -14.69
N ARG A 62 -42.73 22.27 -14.87
CA ARG A 62 -41.72 21.91 -13.85
C ARG A 62 -41.11 23.14 -13.17
N ARG A 63 -40.91 24.23 -13.93
CA ARG A 63 -40.36 25.47 -13.40
C ARG A 63 -41.30 26.16 -12.41
N ASP A 64 -42.58 26.10 -12.64
CA ASP A 64 -43.61 26.74 -11.79
C ASP A 64 -43.70 26.00 -10.45
N VAL A 65 -43.69 24.65 -10.47
CA VAL A 65 -43.64 23.80 -9.27
C VAL A 65 -42.36 24.07 -8.46
N GLN A 66 -41.19 24.09 -9.11
CA GLN A 66 -39.93 24.40 -8.45
C GLN A 66 -39.90 25.81 -7.83
N SER A 67 -40.42 26.81 -8.54
CA SER A 67 -40.50 28.19 -8.06
C SER A 67 -41.40 28.32 -6.82
N GLU A 68 -42.55 27.63 -6.84
CA GLU A 68 -43.49 27.63 -5.70
C GLU A 68 -42.84 26.95 -4.47
N ILE A 69 -42.19 25.80 -4.64
CA ILE A 69 -41.50 25.10 -3.55
C ILE A 69 -40.37 25.97 -2.98
N ALA A 70 -39.55 26.59 -3.85
CA ALA A 70 -38.49 27.48 -3.42
C ALA A 70 -38.99 28.67 -2.63
N SER A 71 -40.12 29.26 -3.06
CA SER A 71 -40.81 30.35 -2.34
C SER A 71 -41.32 29.89 -0.96
N ALA A 72 -41.93 28.71 -0.90
CA ALA A 72 -42.43 28.15 0.38
C ALA A 72 -41.28 27.78 1.35
N LEU A 73 -40.21 27.18 0.86
CA LEU A 73 -39.02 26.87 1.65
C LEU A 73 -38.32 28.14 2.16
N SER A 74 -38.32 29.22 1.37
CA SER A 74 -37.71 30.49 1.81
C SER A 74 -38.41 31.13 3.05
N ARG A 75 -39.65 30.77 3.31
CA ARG A 75 -40.46 31.23 4.47
C ARG A 75 -40.21 30.41 5.73
N LYS A 76 -39.53 29.23 5.65
CA LYS A 76 -39.21 28.44 6.84
C LYS A 76 -38.12 29.10 7.70
N PRO A 77 -38.15 28.94 9.02
CA PRO A 77 -37.13 29.48 9.94
C PRO A 77 -35.76 28.93 9.58
N ARG A 78 -34.75 29.86 9.53
CA ARG A 78 -33.35 29.55 9.22
C ARG A 78 -32.46 29.77 10.43
N GLY A 79 -31.23 29.26 10.40
CA GLY A 79 -30.24 29.49 11.46
C GLY A 79 -29.93 28.25 12.31
N ASN A 80 -30.28 27.07 11.85
CA ASN A 80 -29.91 25.82 12.51
C ASN A 80 -28.44 25.48 12.26
N ALA A 81 -27.66 25.32 13.34
CA ALA A 81 -26.27 24.88 13.31
C ALA A 81 -26.11 23.36 13.60
N SER A 82 -27.21 22.67 13.91
CA SER A 82 -27.23 21.23 14.19
C SER A 82 -27.92 20.44 13.06
N VAL A 83 -27.84 19.12 13.12
CA VAL A 83 -28.53 18.25 12.14
C VAL A 83 -30.06 18.48 12.28
N PRO A 84 -30.76 18.81 11.16
CA PRO A 84 -32.19 19.05 11.20
C PRO A 84 -32.98 17.79 11.60
N ALA A 85 -33.99 17.94 12.45
CA ALA A 85 -34.92 16.85 12.80
C ALA A 85 -35.96 16.65 11.70
N PHE A 86 -36.57 15.48 11.62
CA PHE A 86 -37.73 15.29 10.76
C PHE A 86 -38.95 16.01 11.34
N ASP A 87 -39.76 16.58 10.43
CA ASP A 87 -41.04 17.22 10.77
C ASP A 87 -42.04 16.15 11.19
N ASP A 88 -42.78 16.36 12.29
CA ASP A 88 -43.70 15.37 12.83
C ASP A 88 -44.77 14.99 11.78
N ASP A 89 -45.29 15.96 11.04
CA ASP A 89 -46.26 15.74 9.97
C ASP A 89 -45.71 14.84 8.85
N PHE A 90 -44.42 14.97 8.54
CA PHE A 90 -43.77 14.14 7.53
C PHE A 90 -43.50 12.71 8.01
N VAL A 91 -43.16 12.53 9.29
CA VAL A 91 -43.03 11.21 9.92
C VAL A 91 -44.35 10.48 9.97
N GLU A 92 -45.44 11.19 10.34
CA GLU A 92 -46.81 10.63 10.39
C GLU A 92 -47.26 10.21 8.96
N LEU A 93 -46.97 11.03 7.96
CA LEU A 93 -47.24 10.73 6.56
C LEU A 93 -46.53 9.47 6.10
N LEU A 94 -45.20 9.34 6.38
CA LEU A 94 -44.44 8.14 6.05
C LEU A 94 -44.96 6.89 6.76
N SER A 95 -45.41 7.04 8.03
CA SER A 95 -46.01 5.94 8.80
C SER A 95 -47.28 5.45 8.15
N LYS A 96 -48.15 6.39 7.72
CA LYS A 96 -49.38 6.07 7.05
C LYS A 96 -49.18 5.46 5.68
N ALA A 97 -48.27 6.05 4.89
CA ALA A 97 -47.85 5.50 3.59
C ALA A 97 -47.37 4.04 3.72
N TRP A 98 -46.58 3.76 4.77
CA TRP A 98 -46.14 2.39 5.07
C TRP A 98 -47.30 1.47 5.46
N MET A 99 -48.24 1.92 6.31
CA MET A 99 -49.40 1.12 6.66
C MET A 99 -50.25 0.76 5.42
N ASP A 100 -50.50 1.73 4.54
CA ASP A 100 -51.32 1.53 3.35
C ASP A 100 -50.57 0.61 2.33
N ALA A 101 -49.30 0.82 2.12
CA ALA A 101 -48.44 -0.04 1.26
C ALA A 101 -48.33 -1.48 1.80
N SER A 102 -48.19 -1.62 3.14
CA SER A 102 -48.09 -2.93 3.81
C SER A 102 -49.39 -3.71 3.72
N LEU A 103 -50.54 -3.02 3.83
CA LEU A 103 -51.86 -3.64 3.64
C LEU A 103 -52.09 -4.14 2.21
N GLN A 104 -51.41 -3.50 1.22
CA GLN A 104 -51.41 -3.91 -0.19
C GLN A 104 -50.35 -4.97 -0.51
N GLY A 105 -49.60 -5.42 0.51
CA GLY A 105 -48.58 -6.46 0.36
C GLY A 105 -47.23 -5.97 -0.11
N ALA A 106 -46.97 -4.66 -0.15
CA ALA A 106 -45.70 -4.10 -0.55
C ALA A 106 -44.60 -4.40 0.48
N ALA A 107 -43.44 -4.86 0.03
CA ALA A 107 -42.28 -5.16 0.88
C ALA A 107 -41.48 -3.91 1.26
N ARG A 108 -41.57 -2.85 0.47
CA ARG A 108 -40.90 -1.55 0.68
C ARG A 108 -41.83 -0.40 0.28
N LEU A 109 -41.51 0.76 0.81
CA LEU A 109 -42.26 1.99 0.55
C LEU A 109 -41.61 2.75 -0.58
N ASP A 110 -42.29 2.87 -1.71
CA ASP A 110 -41.85 3.61 -2.89
C ASP A 110 -42.35 5.08 -2.87
N ILE A 111 -41.80 5.89 -3.78
CA ILE A 111 -42.14 7.32 -3.89
C ILE A 111 -43.62 7.48 -4.28
N VAL A 112 -44.17 6.60 -5.10
CA VAL A 112 -45.57 6.68 -5.55
C VAL A 112 -46.52 6.50 -4.35
N SER A 113 -46.24 5.53 -3.49
CA SER A 113 -47.03 5.28 -2.26
C SER A 113 -46.94 6.46 -1.27
N ILE A 114 -45.76 7.11 -1.17
CA ILE A 114 -45.60 8.32 -0.34
C ILE A 114 -46.47 9.47 -0.88
N LEU A 115 -46.43 9.73 -2.18
CA LEU A 115 -47.22 10.79 -2.79
C LEU A 115 -48.75 10.47 -2.79
N ALA A 116 -49.13 9.20 -2.89
CA ALA A 116 -50.49 8.75 -2.74
C ALA A 116 -51.02 9.00 -1.32
N ALA A 117 -50.20 8.77 -0.29
CA ALA A 117 -50.53 9.06 1.11
C ALA A 117 -50.74 10.56 1.34
N VAL A 118 -49.99 11.46 0.69
CA VAL A 118 -50.26 12.92 0.74
C VAL A 118 -51.67 13.24 0.28
N ARG A 119 -52.16 12.60 -0.75
CA ARG A 119 -53.48 12.79 -1.31
C ARG A 119 -54.58 12.23 -0.40
N SER A 120 -54.33 11.10 0.24
CA SER A 120 -55.29 10.43 1.12
C SER A 120 -55.42 11.05 2.52
N GLU A 121 -54.49 11.95 2.89
CA GLU A 121 -54.47 12.61 4.21
C GLU A 121 -55.04 14.04 4.08
N PRO A 122 -56.34 14.27 4.49
CA PRO A 122 -57.02 15.56 4.29
C PRO A 122 -56.31 16.74 4.97
N GLY A 123 -55.68 16.53 6.11
CA GLY A 123 -54.97 17.56 6.87
C GLY A 123 -53.70 18.04 6.14
N VAL A 124 -52.87 17.10 5.69
CA VAL A 124 -51.63 17.37 4.96
C VAL A 124 -51.92 17.97 3.58
N PHE A 125 -52.93 17.43 2.88
CA PHE A 125 -53.32 17.93 1.56
C PHE A 125 -53.89 19.34 1.64
N LEU A 126 -54.72 19.66 2.62
CA LEU A 126 -55.30 21.01 2.82
C LEU A 126 -54.19 22.01 3.21
N ALA A 127 -53.21 21.61 4.03
CA ALA A 127 -52.09 22.47 4.39
C ALA A 127 -51.19 22.73 3.15
N LEU A 128 -50.94 21.71 2.34
CA LEU A 128 -50.18 21.81 1.10
C LEU A 128 -50.91 22.71 0.08
N SER A 129 -52.25 22.55 -0.11
CA SER A 129 -53.09 23.34 -1.02
C SER A 129 -53.14 24.83 -0.65
N LYS A 130 -53.00 25.16 0.65
CA LYS A 130 -52.90 26.57 1.12
C LYS A 130 -51.53 27.16 0.92
N SER A 131 -50.46 26.38 1.09
CA SER A 131 -49.07 26.85 1.04
C SER A 131 -48.44 26.77 -0.36
N CYS A 132 -48.83 25.77 -1.12
CA CYS A 132 -48.28 25.42 -2.45
C CYS A 132 -49.39 24.83 -3.33
N PRO A 133 -50.33 25.64 -3.88
CA PRO A 133 -51.46 25.15 -4.64
C PRO A 133 -51.05 24.43 -5.93
N ILE A 134 -50.00 24.85 -6.65
CA ILE A 134 -49.51 24.21 -7.87
C ILE A 134 -48.96 22.81 -7.57
N VAL A 135 -48.25 22.67 -6.46
CA VAL A 135 -47.72 21.36 -5.97
C VAL A 135 -48.85 20.41 -5.61
N ALA A 136 -49.88 20.92 -4.94
CA ALA A 136 -51.04 20.13 -4.55
C ALA A 136 -51.87 19.67 -5.77
N GLU A 137 -52.06 20.54 -6.78
CA GLU A 137 -52.71 20.22 -8.05
C GLU A 137 -51.91 19.17 -8.84
N TRP A 138 -50.59 19.33 -8.88
CA TRP A 138 -49.69 18.33 -9.47
C TRP A 138 -49.83 16.97 -8.80
N ILE A 139 -49.73 16.90 -7.45
CA ILE A 139 -49.90 15.64 -6.72
C ILE A 139 -51.28 15.02 -6.92
N SER A 140 -52.32 15.82 -7.06
CA SER A 140 -53.67 15.33 -7.35
C SER A 140 -53.83 14.77 -8.77
N SER A 141 -53.09 15.32 -9.75
CA SER A 141 -53.09 14.87 -11.14
C SER A 141 -52.31 13.60 -11.43
N LEU A 142 -51.54 13.09 -10.45
CA LEU A 142 -50.81 11.81 -10.55
C LEU A 142 -51.84 10.66 -10.58
N ASP A 143 -52.24 10.26 -11.76
CA ASP A 143 -53.26 9.23 -12.01
C ASP A 143 -52.83 7.86 -11.49
N ALA A 144 -53.79 7.13 -10.94
CA ALA A 144 -53.63 5.76 -10.42
C ALA A 144 -53.39 4.70 -11.53
N LYS A 145 -52.95 5.12 -12.72
CA LYS A 145 -52.64 4.23 -13.87
C LYS A 145 -51.37 3.44 -13.79
N SER A 146 -50.53 3.71 -12.79
CA SER A 146 -49.31 2.91 -12.58
C SER A 146 -49.48 1.68 -11.68
N THR A 147 -50.69 1.41 -11.20
CA THR A 147 -51.03 0.26 -10.35
C THR A 147 -51.56 -0.97 -11.10
N GLU A 148 -51.68 -0.92 -12.42
CA GLU A 148 -52.18 -2.06 -13.24
C GLU A 148 -51.11 -2.98 -13.77
N THR A 149 -49.83 -2.78 -13.42
CA THR A 149 -48.76 -3.72 -13.82
C THR A 149 -48.38 -4.72 -12.73
N SER A 150 -49.11 -4.80 -11.59
CA SER A 150 -48.82 -5.76 -10.53
C SER A 150 -49.99 -6.52 -9.93
N SER A 151 -51.17 -6.58 -10.61
CA SER A 151 -52.29 -7.42 -10.18
C SER A 151 -52.91 -8.25 -11.30
N SER A 152 -52.06 -9.09 -11.97
CA SER A 152 -52.53 -10.27 -12.68
C SER A 152 -51.58 -11.42 -12.47
N ALA A 153 -51.55 -11.97 -11.28
CA ALA A 153 -50.87 -13.24 -10.99
C ALA A 153 -51.84 -14.22 -10.40
N ALA A 154 -52.79 -14.66 -11.20
CA ALA A 154 -53.45 -15.96 -11.06
C ALA A 154 -53.44 -16.66 -12.41
N GLY A 155 -52.39 -17.40 -12.70
CA GLY A 155 -52.29 -18.26 -13.88
C GLY A 155 -50.94 -18.31 -14.51
N THR A 156 -50.23 -19.34 -14.22
CA THR A 156 -49.10 -19.98 -14.92
C THR A 156 -47.75 -19.91 -14.25
N SER A 157 -47.36 -21.04 -13.73
CA SER A 157 -46.08 -21.42 -13.18
C SER A 157 -44.89 -21.43 -14.17
N ALA A 158 -44.69 -20.33 -14.93
CA ALA A 158 -43.59 -20.23 -15.89
C ALA A 158 -42.76 -18.94 -15.79
N GLU A 159 -43.14 -17.92 -15.02
CA GLU A 159 -42.43 -16.62 -14.92
C GLU A 159 -41.68 -16.39 -13.59
N THR A 160 -41.69 -17.35 -12.70
CA THR A 160 -40.91 -17.23 -11.43
C THR A 160 -39.53 -17.84 -11.53
N ALA A 161 -39.14 -18.39 -12.68
CA ALA A 161 -37.81 -18.95 -12.89
C ALA A 161 -36.83 -17.85 -13.29
N GLY A 162 -35.93 -17.46 -12.36
CA GLY A 162 -34.81 -16.57 -12.63
C GLY A 162 -34.73 -15.31 -11.77
N LYS A 163 -35.67 -15.07 -10.84
CA LYS A 163 -35.73 -13.86 -10.03
C LYS A 163 -34.57 -13.74 -9.04
N PHE A 164 -34.22 -14.83 -8.37
CA PHE A 164 -33.14 -14.85 -7.37
C PHE A 164 -31.75 -14.77 -8.02
N LEU A 165 -31.55 -15.47 -9.15
CA LEU A 165 -30.31 -15.39 -9.90
C LEU A 165 -30.08 -13.99 -10.48
N ALA A 166 -31.15 -13.36 -11.02
CA ALA A 166 -31.05 -11.99 -11.53
C ALA A 166 -30.76 -10.95 -10.42
N GLU A 167 -31.19 -11.19 -9.17
CA GLU A 167 -31.00 -10.28 -8.05
C GLU A 167 -29.66 -10.51 -7.33
N TYR A 168 -29.18 -11.76 -7.23
CA TYR A 168 -28.02 -12.12 -6.39
C TYR A 168 -26.84 -12.72 -7.17
N ALA A 169 -26.92 -12.81 -8.50
CA ALA A 169 -25.83 -13.33 -9.30
C ALA A 169 -25.56 -12.48 -10.55
N THR A 170 -24.30 -12.41 -10.97
CA THR A 170 -23.89 -11.77 -12.22
C THR A 170 -23.53 -12.83 -13.24
N ASP A 171 -24.09 -12.77 -14.45
CA ASP A 171 -23.83 -13.71 -15.52
C ASP A 171 -22.54 -13.36 -16.28
N LEU A 172 -21.45 -14.09 -16.03
CA LEU A 172 -20.17 -13.91 -16.74
C LEU A 172 -20.26 -14.31 -18.22
N THR A 173 -21.12 -15.27 -18.55
CA THR A 173 -21.28 -15.71 -19.94
C THR A 173 -21.93 -14.61 -20.77
N ASP A 174 -22.92 -13.91 -20.23
CA ASP A 174 -23.54 -12.75 -20.87
C ASP A 174 -22.54 -11.58 -21.03
N LEU A 175 -21.72 -11.33 -20.01
CA LEU A 175 -20.65 -10.33 -20.10
C LEU A 175 -19.60 -10.70 -21.16
N ALA A 176 -19.24 -11.98 -21.25
CA ALA A 176 -18.32 -12.48 -22.28
C ALA A 176 -18.92 -12.34 -23.69
N GLU A 177 -20.21 -12.67 -23.88
CA GLU A 177 -20.92 -12.51 -25.15
C GLU A 177 -20.93 -11.03 -25.62
N LYS A 178 -21.01 -10.09 -24.65
CA LYS A 178 -20.99 -8.64 -24.91
C LYS A 178 -19.57 -8.08 -25.07
N GLY A 179 -18.53 -8.88 -24.86
CA GLY A 179 -17.12 -8.44 -24.91
C GLY A 179 -16.75 -7.45 -23.80
N LEU A 180 -17.39 -7.57 -22.62
CA LEU A 180 -17.18 -6.69 -21.48
C LEU A 180 -16.20 -7.27 -20.44
N LEU A 181 -15.70 -8.50 -20.67
CA LEU A 181 -14.69 -9.11 -19.81
C LEU A 181 -13.28 -8.78 -20.30
N ASP A 182 -12.38 -8.59 -19.36
CA ASP A 182 -10.97 -8.35 -19.65
C ASP A 182 -10.28 -9.62 -20.18
N PRO A 183 -9.32 -9.51 -21.11
CA PRO A 183 -8.61 -10.66 -21.64
C PRO A 183 -7.76 -11.33 -20.58
N VAL A 184 -7.93 -12.62 -20.35
CA VAL A 184 -7.17 -13.40 -19.36
C VAL A 184 -6.04 -14.16 -20.05
N ILE A 185 -4.81 -13.90 -19.63
CA ILE A 185 -3.57 -14.51 -20.15
C ILE A 185 -2.80 -15.16 -19.02
N GLY A 186 -2.08 -16.26 -19.31
CA GLY A 186 -1.16 -16.90 -18.38
C GLY A 186 -1.82 -17.76 -17.30
N ARG A 187 -3.10 -18.15 -17.53
CA ARG A 187 -3.88 -19.05 -16.66
C ARG A 187 -4.38 -20.29 -17.40
N GLU A 188 -3.76 -20.64 -18.49
CA GLU A 188 -4.16 -21.73 -19.39
C GLU A 188 -4.11 -23.09 -18.67
N ARG A 189 -3.13 -23.28 -17.76
CA ARG A 189 -2.97 -24.54 -16.99
C ARG A 189 -4.08 -24.70 -15.97
N GLU A 190 -4.33 -23.64 -15.20
CA GLU A 190 -5.39 -23.63 -14.17
C GLU A 190 -6.76 -23.77 -14.81
N LEU A 191 -7.00 -23.11 -15.95
CA LEU A 191 -8.23 -23.24 -16.73
C LEU A 191 -8.43 -24.68 -17.20
N ALA A 192 -7.40 -25.33 -17.76
CA ALA A 192 -7.47 -26.73 -18.18
C ALA A 192 -7.80 -27.66 -16.99
N GLN A 193 -7.19 -27.42 -15.82
CA GLN A 193 -7.49 -28.18 -14.60
C GLN A 193 -8.94 -27.97 -14.13
N VAL A 194 -9.46 -26.74 -14.21
CA VAL A 194 -10.86 -26.43 -13.87
C VAL A 194 -11.80 -27.21 -14.80
N VAL A 195 -11.55 -27.20 -16.11
CA VAL A 195 -12.31 -27.95 -17.10
C VAL A 195 -12.26 -29.45 -16.83
N ASP A 196 -11.07 -30.01 -16.56
CA ASP A 196 -10.88 -31.43 -16.25
C ASP A 196 -11.67 -31.84 -15.01
N VAL A 197 -11.63 -31.02 -13.93
CA VAL A 197 -12.37 -31.28 -12.70
C VAL A 197 -13.89 -31.25 -12.95
N LEU A 198 -14.39 -30.24 -13.68
CA LEU A 198 -15.82 -30.10 -14.00
C LEU A 198 -16.38 -31.28 -14.81
N LEU A 199 -15.55 -32.00 -15.58
CA LEU A 199 -15.94 -33.18 -16.34
C LEU A 199 -15.95 -34.49 -15.52
N ARG A 200 -15.38 -34.51 -14.33
CA ARG A 200 -15.32 -35.71 -13.49
C ARG A 200 -16.73 -36.14 -13.04
N ARG A 201 -16.89 -37.43 -12.83
CA ARG A 201 -18.14 -38.00 -12.27
C ARG A 201 -18.28 -37.71 -10.76
N ARG A 202 -17.18 -37.61 -10.03
CA ARG A 202 -17.11 -37.34 -8.58
C ARG A 202 -16.06 -36.28 -8.36
N GLN A 203 -16.15 -35.49 -7.27
CA GLN A 203 -15.25 -34.37 -7.01
C GLN A 203 -15.18 -33.44 -8.22
N ASN A 204 -16.35 -33.05 -8.71
CA ASN A 204 -16.53 -32.25 -9.92
C ASN A 204 -16.70 -30.75 -9.64
N ASN A 205 -16.38 -30.31 -8.44
CA ASN A 205 -16.36 -28.89 -8.10
C ASN A 205 -14.91 -28.46 -7.83
N PRO A 206 -14.27 -27.69 -8.73
CA PRO A 206 -12.96 -27.14 -8.46
C PRO A 206 -13.02 -26.07 -7.37
N ILE A 207 -12.02 -26.04 -6.50
CA ILE A 207 -11.81 -24.96 -5.57
C ILE A 207 -10.44 -24.32 -5.84
N LEU A 208 -10.47 -23.04 -6.24
CA LEU A 208 -9.28 -22.26 -6.55
C LEU A 208 -8.62 -21.79 -5.24
N LEU A 209 -7.39 -22.25 -5.02
CA LEU A 209 -6.62 -21.96 -3.81
C LEU A 209 -5.44 -21.06 -4.12
N GLY A 210 -5.46 -19.86 -3.62
CA GLY A 210 -4.37 -18.89 -3.81
C GLY A 210 -4.57 -17.64 -2.95
N GLU A 211 -3.51 -16.88 -2.77
CA GLU A 211 -3.57 -15.62 -2.03
C GLU A 211 -4.47 -14.58 -2.71
N ALA A 212 -4.86 -13.54 -1.97
CA ALA A 212 -5.64 -12.45 -2.56
C ALA A 212 -4.84 -11.73 -3.66
N GLY A 213 -5.48 -11.40 -4.79
CA GLY A 213 -4.85 -10.67 -5.89
C GLY A 213 -4.08 -11.53 -6.90
N VAL A 214 -4.03 -12.87 -6.75
CA VAL A 214 -3.37 -13.74 -7.76
C VAL A 214 -4.21 -13.96 -9.02
N GLY A 215 -5.47 -13.50 -9.07
CA GLY A 215 -6.35 -13.62 -10.23
C GLY A 215 -7.21 -14.89 -10.23
N LYS A 216 -7.74 -15.30 -9.06
CA LYS A 216 -8.69 -16.43 -8.97
C LYS A 216 -9.98 -16.17 -9.74
N THR A 217 -10.53 -14.96 -9.61
CA THR A 217 -11.75 -14.53 -10.32
C THR A 217 -11.54 -14.51 -11.83
N ALA A 218 -10.36 -14.07 -12.30
CA ALA A 218 -9.99 -14.09 -13.71
C ALA A 218 -10.05 -15.49 -14.34
N ILE A 219 -9.81 -16.57 -13.57
CA ILE A 219 -9.96 -17.95 -14.10
C ILE A 219 -11.42 -18.29 -14.38
N ALA A 220 -12.36 -17.81 -13.55
CA ALA A 220 -13.79 -17.99 -13.83
C ALA A 220 -14.25 -17.18 -15.05
N GLU A 221 -13.72 -15.98 -15.22
CA GLU A 221 -13.92 -15.14 -16.40
C GLU A 221 -13.34 -15.80 -17.66
N ALA A 222 -12.10 -16.32 -17.58
CA ALA A 222 -11.48 -17.09 -18.67
C ALA A 222 -12.31 -18.32 -19.05
N PHE A 223 -12.87 -19.00 -18.06
CA PHE A 223 -13.75 -20.15 -18.30
C PHE A 223 -15.04 -19.72 -19.03
N ALA A 224 -15.66 -18.62 -18.61
CA ALA A 224 -16.84 -18.07 -19.29
C ALA A 224 -16.53 -17.66 -20.74
N MET A 225 -15.38 -17.01 -20.99
CA MET A 225 -14.93 -16.67 -22.35
C MET A 225 -14.67 -17.92 -23.19
N ALA A 226 -14.05 -18.96 -22.63
CA ALA A 226 -13.81 -20.22 -23.32
C ALA A 226 -15.13 -20.95 -23.69
N VAL A 227 -16.15 -20.86 -22.82
CA VAL A 227 -17.49 -21.39 -23.11
C VAL A 227 -18.11 -20.66 -24.29
N VAL A 228 -18.08 -19.33 -24.31
CA VAL A 228 -18.63 -18.50 -25.39
C VAL A 228 -17.87 -18.73 -26.72
N ALA A 229 -16.55 -18.83 -26.65
CA ALA A 229 -15.71 -19.15 -27.83
C ALA A 229 -15.91 -20.57 -28.35
N GLY A 230 -16.56 -21.46 -27.57
CA GLY A 230 -16.70 -22.87 -27.90
C GLY A 230 -15.44 -23.70 -27.68
N ASP A 231 -14.43 -23.14 -27.04
CA ASP A 231 -13.13 -23.78 -26.75
C ASP A 231 -13.17 -24.60 -25.43
N VAL A 232 -14.26 -25.33 -25.28
CA VAL A 232 -14.50 -26.27 -24.18
C VAL A 232 -15.10 -27.58 -24.72
N PRO A 233 -14.94 -28.70 -23.98
CA PRO A 233 -15.57 -29.95 -24.37
C PRO A 233 -17.08 -29.84 -24.49
N GLU A 234 -17.67 -30.67 -25.39
CA GLU A 234 -19.09 -30.63 -25.79
C GLU A 234 -20.07 -30.55 -24.61
N ARG A 235 -19.74 -31.20 -23.48
CA ARG A 235 -20.57 -31.19 -22.27
C ARG A 235 -20.63 -29.85 -21.54
N LEU A 236 -19.75 -28.92 -21.87
CA LEU A 236 -19.63 -27.61 -21.24
C LEU A 236 -19.98 -26.44 -22.19
N LYS A 237 -20.32 -26.70 -23.46
CA LYS A 237 -20.62 -25.65 -24.44
C LYS A 237 -21.89 -24.88 -24.14
N ASP A 238 -22.90 -25.54 -23.56
CA ASP A 238 -24.21 -24.92 -23.28
C ASP A 238 -24.35 -24.45 -21.83
N VAL A 239 -23.22 -24.27 -21.11
CA VAL A 239 -23.23 -23.90 -19.69
C VAL A 239 -23.24 -22.40 -19.53
N ARG A 240 -24.00 -21.91 -18.56
CA ARG A 240 -23.91 -20.54 -18.08
C ARG A 240 -23.04 -20.46 -16.82
N VAL A 241 -22.17 -19.47 -16.74
CA VAL A 241 -21.31 -19.22 -15.57
C VAL A 241 -21.82 -17.98 -14.86
N GLN A 242 -22.21 -18.12 -13.59
CA GLN A 242 -22.75 -17.03 -12.80
C GLN A 242 -21.98 -16.83 -11.50
N VAL A 243 -21.57 -15.59 -11.21
CA VAL A 243 -20.92 -15.19 -9.97
C VAL A 243 -21.97 -14.92 -8.91
N LEU A 244 -21.89 -15.63 -7.80
CA LEU A 244 -22.78 -15.41 -6.66
C LEU A 244 -22.26 -14.25 -5.79
N ASP A 245 -23.06 -13.19 -5.65
CA ASP A 245 -22.73 -12.07 -4.77
C ASP A 245 -23.18 -12.37 -3.33
N LEU A 246 -22.20 -12.71 -2.50
CA LEU A 246 -22.43 -13.03 -1.08
C LEU A 246 -22.79 -11.79 -0.27
N ALA A 247 -22.30 -10.63 -0.65
CA ALA A 247 -22.60 -9.38 0.05
C ALA A 247 -24.07 -8.97 -0.17
N LEU A 248 -24.58 -9.10 -1.40
CA LEU A 248 -26.00 -8.87 -1.69
C LEU A 248 -26.92 -9.87 -1.00
N LEU A 249 -26.51 -11.15 -0.92
CA LEU A 249 -27.26 -12.18 -0.19
C LEU A 249 -27.36 -11.86 1.30
N GLN A 250 -26.33 -11.30 1.90
CA GLN A 250 -26.27 -10.95 3.33
C GLN A 250 -26.87 -9.58 3.63
N ALA A 251 -26.86 -8.66 2.66
CA ALA A 251 -27.37 -7.31 2.85
C ALA A 251 -28.85 -7.32 3.24
N GLY A 252 -29.19 -6.68 4.37
CA GLY A 252 -30.54 -6.61 4.88
C GLY A 252 -31.10 -7.91 5.47
N ALA A 253 -30.34 -9.01 5.55
CA ALA A 253 -30.74 -10.27 6.15
C ALA A 253 -30.63 -10.27 7.69
N SER A 254 -31.09 -9.18 8.34
CA SER A 254 -31.08 -9.05 9.81
C SER A 254 -32.12 -9.95 10.52
N VAL A 255 -33.03 -10.55 9.76
CA VAL A 255 -34.00 -11.52 10.27
C VAL A 255 -33.48 -12.92 10.01
N LYS A 256 -33.38 -13.73 11.06
CA LYS A 256 -32.97 -15.14 10.98
C LYS A 256 -33.82 -15.87 9.94
N GLY A 257 -33.17 -16.50 8.96
CA GLY A 257 -33.86 -17.26 7.90
C GLY A 257 -34.01 -16.54 6.54
N GLU A 258 -33.80 -15.22 6.45
CA GLU A 258 -33.90 -14.52 5.16
C GLU A 258 -32.73 -14.86 4.23
N PHE A 259 -31.53 -14.89 4.75
CA PHE A 259 -30.32 -15.33 4.01
C PHE A 259 -30.49 -16.78 3.51
N GLU A 260 -30.99 -17.67 4.38
CA GLU A 260 -31.25 -19.06 4.02
C GLU A 260 -32.29 -19.18 2.91
N ARG A 261 -33.37 -18.38 2.97
CA ARG A 261 -34.42 -18.33 1.96
C ARG A 261 -33.86 -17.89 0.61
N ARG A 262 -33.05 -16.82 0.59
CA ARG A 262 -32.42 -16.32 -0.63
C ARG A 262 -31.47 -17.34 -1.24
N LEU A 263 -30.54 -17.89 -0.44
CA LEU A 263 -29.61 -18.91 -0.89
C LEU A 263 -30.33 -20.17 -1.41
N LYS A 264 -31.39 -20.60 -0.72
CA LYS A 264 -32.22 -21.71 -1.17
C LYS A 264 -32.92 -21.38 -2.48
N GLY A 265 -33.44 -20.15 -2.65
CA GLY A 265 -34.04 -19.68 -3.89
C GLY A 265 -33.05 -19.76 -5.05
N VAL A 266 -31.81 -19.28 -4.89
CA VAL A 266 -30.75 -19.39 -5.88
C VAL A 266 -30.47 -20.86 -6.23
N ILE A 267 -30.30 -21.74 -5.22
CA ILE A 267 -30.05 -23.17 -5.44
C ILE A 267 -31.17 -23.84 -6.21
N ASP A 268 -32.42 -23.52 -5.88
CA ASP A 268 -33.58 -24.12 -6.54
C ASP A 268 -33.74 -23.61 -7.97
N GLU A 269 -33.44 -22.34 -8.25
CA GLU A 269 -33.40 -21.79 -9.62
C GLU A 269 -32.28 -22.42 -10.46
N VAL A 270 -31.07 -22.59 -9.90
CA VAL A 270 -29.96 -23.28 -10.60
C VAL A 270 -30.37 -24.71 -11.00
N LYS A 271 -31.08 -25.44 -10.12
CA LYS A 271 -31.53 -26.80 -10.38
C LYS A 271 -32.61 -26.90 -11.46
N THR A 272 -33.50 -25.90 -11.55
CA THR A 272 -34.64 -25.88 -12.47
C THR A 272 -34.31 -25.17 -13.77
N ALA A 273 -33.14 -24.59 -13.91
CA ALA A 273 -32.70 -23.88 -15.10
C ALA A 273 -32.68 -24.78 -16.34
N ARG A 274 -33.14 -24.26 -17.47
CA ARG A 274 -33.14 -24.98 -18.78
C ARG A 274 -31.72 -25.25 -19.27
N GLN A 275 -30.81 -24.28 -19.08
CA GLN A 275 -29.37 -24.40 -19.38
C GLN A 275 -28.65 -24.75 -18.10
N PRO A 276 -27.66 -25.65 -18.13
CA PRO A 276 -26.86 -25.94 -16.96
C PRO A 276 -26.10 -24.70 -16.47
N ILE A 277 -26.19 -24.39 -15.16
CA ILE A 277 -25.53 -23.26 -14.54
C ILE A 277 -24.38 -23.77 -13.67
N ILE A 278 -23.22 -23.13 -13.80
CA ILE A 278 -22.09 -23.29 -12.89
C ILE A 278 -22.00 -22.00 -12.06
N LEU A 279 -22.11 -22.13 -10.74
CA LEU A 279 -21.94 -20.99 -9.82
C LEU A 279 -20.47 -20.79 -9.49
N PHE A 280 -19.97 -19.59 -9.73
CA PHE A 280 -18.70 -19.15 -9.15
C PHE A 280 -18.96 -18.51 -7.80
N ILE A 281 -18.28 -19.00 -6.76
CA ILE A 281 -18.41 -18.54 -5.39
C ILE A 281 -17.04 -18.04 -4.94
N ASP A 282 -16.87 -16.73 -4.94
CA ASP A 282 -15.67 -16.13 -4.38
C ASP A 282 -15.75 -16.09 -2.85
N GLU A 283 -14.61 -16.11 -2.17
CA GLU A 283 -14.53 -16.18 -0.71
C GLU A 283 -15.42 -17.26 -0.10
N ALA A 284 -15.44 -18.46 -0.70
CA ALA A 284 -16.31 -19.56 -0.32
C ALA A 284 -16.22 -19.95 1.18
N HIS A 285 -15.15 -19.57 1.86
CA HIS A 285 -14.98 -19.75 3.29
C HIS A 285 -16.01 -18.97 4.11
N THR A 286 -16.53 -17.85 3.60
CA THR A 286 -17.58 -17.06 4.28
C THR A 286 -18.90 -17.80 4.39
N LEU A 287 -19.22 -18.65 3.40
CA LEU A 287 -20.40 -19.52 3.45
C LEU A 287 -20.21 -20.76 4.36
N ILE A 288 -18.98 -21.20 4.54
CA ILE A 288 -18.66 -22.48 5.16
C ILE A 288 -18.16 -22.31 6.59
N GLY A 289 -17.48 -21.19 6.89
CA GLY A 289 -16.71 -21.00 8.11
C GLY A 289 -17.26 -20.04 9.16
N ALA A 290 -18.35 -19.37 8.91
CA ALA A 290 -18.91 -18.34 9.78
C ALA A 290 -19.52 -18.85 11.10
N GLY A 291 -19.19 -20.08 11.54
CA GLY A 291 -19.81 -20.83 12.62
C GLY A 291 -19.42 -20.48 14.06
N ASN A 292 -18.74 -19.36 14.34
CA ASN A 292 -18.44 -18.94 15.72
C ASN A 292 -19.47 -17.97 16.34
N GLN A 293 -20.47 -17.54 15.58
CA GLN A 293 -21.60 -16.81 16.10
C GLN A 293 -22.87 -17.62 15.87
N ALA A 294 -23.67 -17.82 16.92
CA ALA A 294 -24.91 -18.57 16.89
C ALA A 294 -25.87 -18.01 15.82
N GLY A 295 -26.00 -18.69 14.69
CA GLY A 295 -26.91 -18.32 13.59
C GLY A 295 -26.32 -18.44 12.16
N GLN A 296 -25.00 -18.60 11.97
CA GLN A 296 -24.37 -18.66 10.64
C GLN A 296 -24.04 -20.07 10.15
N ASN A 297 -24.31 -21.12 10.94
CA ASN A 297 -24.08 -22.54 10.56
C ASN A 297 -25.00 -23.06 9.45
N ASP A 298 -25.97 -22.27 8.99
CA ASP A 298 -27.07 -22.79 8.17
C ASP A 298 -26.76 -22.78 6.65
N ALA A 299 -25.87 -21.87 6.17
CA ALA A 299 -25.50 -21.82 4.75
C ALA A 299 -24.76 -23.09 4.28
N ALA A 300 -23.79 -23.54 5.06
CA ALA A 300 -23.07 -24.78 4.76
C ALA A 300 -24.00 -26.00 4.74
N ASN A 301 -24.99 -26.04 5.65
CA ASN A 301 -25.96 -27.13 5.72
C ASN A 301 -26.93 -27.15 4.53
N LEU A 302 -27.20 -26.01 3.88
CA LEU A 302 -27.98 -25.93 2.65
C LEU A 302 -27.19 -26.36 1.41
N LEU A 303 -25.90 -25.96 1.33
CA LEU A 303 -25.04 -26.29 0.20
C LEU A 303 -24.59 -27.74 0.20
N LYS A 304 -24.24 -28.32 1.38
CA LYS A 304 -23.75 -29.70 1.51
C LYS A 304 -24.64 -30.75 0.84
N PRO A 305 -25.98 -30.77 1.05
CA PRO A 305 -26.87 -31.73 0.39
C PRO A 305 -26.91 -31.54 -1.14
N ALA A 306 -26.94 -30.29 -1.63
CA ALA A 306 -27.00 -30.02 -3.07
C ALA A 306 -25.69 -30.43 -3.79
N LEU A 307 -24.53 -30.11 -3.18
CA LEU A 307 -23.23 -30.57 -3.66
C LEU A 307 -23.09 -32.08 -3.55
N ALA A 308 -23.63 -32.71 -2.47
CA ALA A 308 -23.55 -34.14 -2.26
C ALA A 308 -24.31 -34.93 -3.32
N ARG A 309 -25.47 -34.45 -3.76
CA ARG A 309 -26.28 -35.10 -4.79
C ARG A 309 -25.83 -34.76 -6.22
N GLY A 310 -24.88 -33.81 -6.38
CA GLY A 310 -24.43 -33.33 -7.69
C GLY A 310 -25.47 -32.46 -8.41
N GLU A 311 -26.43 -31.91 -7.64
CA GLU A 311 -27.48 -31.00 -8.14
C GLU A 311 -26.96 -29.59 -8.38
N LEU A 312 -25.83 -29.25 -7.77
CA LEU A 312 -25.16 -27.97 -7.89
C LEU A 312 -23.72 -28.20 -8.36
N ARG A 313 -23.34 -27.52 -9.44
CA ARG A 313 -21.95 -27.42 -9.90
C ARG A 313 -21.42 -26.05 -9.53
N THR A 314 -20.24 -26.05 -8.90
CA THR A 314 -19.63 -24.81 -8.41
C THR A 314 -18.14 -24.77 -8.73
N ILE A 315 -17.67 -23.56 -9.03
CA ILE A 315 -16.24 -23.19 -8.95
C ILE A 315 -16.12 -22.32 -7.71
N ALA A 316 -15.40 -22.78 -6.70
CA ALA A 316 -15.19 -22.01 -5.49
C ALA A 316 -13.81 -21.36 -5.50
N ALA A 317 -13.65 -20.22 -4.82
CA ALA A 317 -12.35 -19.59 -4.62
C ALA A 317 -12.15 -19.22 -3.14
N THR A 318 -10.93 -19.42 -2.63
CA THR A 318 -10.55 -19.08 -1.25
C THR A 318 -9.03 -19.01 -1.12
N THR A 319 -8.52 -18.56 0.01
CA THR A 319 -7.08 -18.66 0.31
C THR A 319 -6.72 -20.04 0.85
N TRP A 320 -5.42 -20.39 0.82
CA TRP A 320 -4.93 -21.66 1.33
C TRP A 320 -5.18 -21.83 2.84
N SER A 321 -5.00 -20.75 3.60
CA SER A 321 -5.21 -20.74 5.05
C SER A 321 -6.67 -20.97 5.43
N GLU A 322 -7.60 -20.33 4.72
CA GLU A 322 -9.04 -20.47 4.91
C GLU A 322 -9.53 -21.85 4.50
N TYR A 323 -9.02 -22.40 3.39
CA TYR A 323 -9.30 -23.77 2.99
C TYR A 323 -8.95 -24.77 4.09
N LYS A 324 -7.73 -24.69 4.64
CA LYS A 324 -7.29 -25.55 5.74
C LYS A 324 -8.12 -25.37 7.01
N ARG A 325 -8.49 -24.14 7.30
CA ARG A 325 -9.23 -23.81 8.52
C ARG A 325 -10.69 -24.26 8.49
N TYR A 326 -11.37 -24.11 7.35
CA TYR A 326 -12.80 -24.23 7.23
C TYR A 326 -13.28 -25.41 6.36
N ILE A 327 -12.54 -25.78 5.30
CA ILE A 327 -13.00 -26.78 4.32
C ILE A 327 -12.32 -28.12 4.51
N GLU A 328 -10.99 -28.15 4.67
CA GLU A 328 -10.23 -29.39 4.81
C GLU A 328 -10.66 -30.23 6.04
N LYS A 329 -11.10 -29.58 7.10
CA LYS A 329 -11.58 -30.22 8.33
C LYS A 329 -12.95 -30.87 8.19
N ASP A 330 -13.70 -30.56 7.13
CA ASP A 330 -15.03 -31.14 6.87
C ASP A 330 -14.96 -32.25 5.80
N PRO A 331 -15.05 -33.53 6.19
CA PRO A 331 -14.94 -34.65 5.26
C PRO A 331 -16.04 -34.68 4.18
N ALA A 332 -17.19 -34.02 4.42
CA ALA A 332 -18.27 -33.93 3.44
C ALA A 332 -17.92 -32.98 2.31
N LEU A 333 -17.25 -31.88 2.61
CA LEU A 333 -16.79 -30.88 1.63
C LEU A 333 -15.53 -31.34 0.90
N THR A 334 -14.54 -31.86 1.62
CA THR A 334 -13.27 -32.34 1.04
C THR A 334 -13.49 -33.43 -0.02
N ARG A 335 -14.54 -34.27 0.10
CA ARG A 335 -14.91 -35.29 -0.89
C ARG A 335 -15.63 -34.73 -2.11
N ARG A 336 -15.94 -33.41 -2.13
CA ARG A 336 -16.72 -32.78 -3.20
C ARG A 336 -15.96 -31.73 -3.96
N PHE A 337 -15.04 -31.06 -3.26
CA PHE A 337 -14.15 -30.09 -3.86
C PHE A 337 -12.80 -30.72 -4.24
N GLU A 338 -12.29 -30.35 -5.41
CA GLU A 338 -10.94 -30.68 -5.86
C GLU A 338 -10.09 -29.41 -5.84
N PRO A 339 -9.00 -29.38 -5.09
CA PRO A 339 -8.16 -28.19 -5.02
C PRO A 339 -7.39 -27.95 -6.31
N VAL A 340 -7.51 -26.75 -6.85
CA VAL A 340 -6.73 -26.21 -7.96
C VAL A 340 -5.88 -25.08 -7.41
N ARG A 341 -4.58 -25.26 -7.44
CA ARG A 341 -3.64 -24.27 -6.90
C ARG A 341 -3.43 -23.13 -7.89
N VAL A 342 -3.57 -21.90 -7.41
CA VAL A 342 -3.36 -20.66 -8.18
C VAL A 342 -2.23 -19.89 -7.53
N ASP A 343 -1.03 -20.02 -8.09
CA ASP A 343 0.15 -19.35 -7.59
C ASP A 343 0.29 -17.93 -8.17
N GLU A 344 1.08 -17.08 -7.48
CA GLU A 344 1.47 -15.78 -8.03
C GLU A 344 2.21 -15.99 -9.35
N PRO A 345 1.83 -15.28 -10.44
CA PRO A 345 2.54 -15.39 -11.72
C PRO A 345 3.96 -14.84 -11.61
N ASP A 346 4.88 -15.40 -12.37
CA ASP A 346 6.23 -14.86 -12.50
C ASP A 346 6.21 -13.48 -13.19
N ILE A 347 7.31 -12.74 -13.08
CA ILE A 347 7.44 -11.38 -13.63
C ILE A 347 7.13 -11.37 -15.13
N ARG A 348 7.61 -12.35 -15.90
CA ARG A 348 7.39 -12.41 -17.35
C ARG A 348 5.92 -12.61 -17.70
N THR A 349 5.26 -13.51 -17.00
CA THR A 349 3.82 -13.76 -17.17
C THR A 349 3.01 -12.53 -16.73
N ALA A 350 3.38 -11.88 -15.61
CA ALA A 350 2.70 -10.67 -15.15
C ALA A 350 2.83 -9.51 -16.16
N VAL A 351 3.99 -9.32 -16.78
CA VAL A 351 4.18 -8.34 -17.87
C VAL A 351 3.24 -8.64 -19.06
N ARG A 352 3.11 -9.91 -19.45
CA ARG A 352 2.17 -10.31 -20.52
C ARG A 352 0.72 -10.03 -20.16
N ILE A 353 0.33 -10.25 -18.90
CA ILE A 353 -1.00 -9.93 -18.38
C ILE A 353 -1.24 -8.42 -18.48
N LEU A 354 -0.31 -7.60 -18.01
CA LEU A 354 -0.45 -6.16 -18.05
C LEU A 354 -0.51 -5.60 -19.47
N ARG A 355 0.25 -6.18 -20.43
CA ARG A 355 0.14 -5.80 -21.87
C ARG A 355 -1.25 -6.01 -22.42
N ALA A 356 -1.96 -7.01 -21.95
CA ALA A 356 -3.33 -7.26 -22.40
C ALA A 356 -4.34 -6.29 -21.77
N VAL A 357 -4.09 -5.83 -20.53
CA VAL A 357 -4.96 -4.90 -19.80
C VAL A 357 -4.65 -3.44 -20.15
N ALA A 358 -3.42 -3.11 -20.52
CA ALA A 358 -2.99 -1.74 -20.80
C ALA A 358 -3.89 -0.98 -21.81
N PRO A 359 -4.32 -1.56 -22.95
CA PRO A 359 -5.21 -0.84 -23.89
C PRO A 359 -6.56 -0.43 -23.30
N LEU A 360 -7.05 -1.20 -22.33
CA LEU A 360 -8.30 -0.88 -21.63
C LEU A 360 -8.12 0.31 -20.70
N LEU A 361 -7.00 0.35 -19.96
CA LEU A 361 -6.63 1.46 -19.09
C LEU A 361 -6.35 2.73 -19.91
N GLU A 362 -5.64 2.60 -21.03
CA GLU A 362 -5.41 3.72 -21.96
C GLU A 362 -6.72 4.32 -22.48
N LYS A 363 -7.65 3.47 -22.87
CA LYS A 363 -8.98 3.91 -23.32
C LYS A 363 -9.79 4.56 -22.20
N HIS A 364 -9.72 4.01 -20.98
CA HIS A 364 -10.46 4.52 -19.83
C HIS A 364 -9.98 5.90 -19.39
N HIS A 365 -8.66 6.07 -19.26
CA HIS A 365 -8.06 7.30 -18.76
C HIS A 365 -7.70 8.31 -19.87
N GLY A 366 -7.71 7.91 -21.14
CA GLY A 366 -7.31 8.75 -22.26
C GLY A 366 -5.81 9.07 -22.27
N VAL A 367 -4.96 8.14 -21.80
CA VAL A 367 -3.52 8.33 -21.63
C VAL A 367 -2.75 7.23 -22.34
N THR A 368 -1.46 7.45 -22.62
CA THR A 368 -0.58 6.45 -23.22
C THR A 368 0.24 5.77 -22.12
N ILE A 369 0.36 4.45 -22.21
CA ILE A 369 1.19 3.63 -21.32
C ILE A 369 2.39 3.13 -22.12
N THR A 370 3.60 3.47 -21.66
CA THR A 370 4.82 3.00 -22.34
C THR A 370 5.18 1.58 -21.91
N GLU A 371 5.92 0.87 -22.77
CA GLU A 371 6.41 -0.48 -22.44
C GLU A 371 7.31 -0.47 -21.19
N ASP A 372 8.18 0.54 -21.07
CA ASP A 372 9.06 0.73 -19.90
C ASP A 372 8.24 0.97 -18.62
N GLY A 373 7.15 1.76 -18.71
CA GLY A 373 6.23 1.99 -17.60
C GLY A 373 5.51 0.72 -17.16
N LEU A 374 5.11 -0.10 -18.13
CA LEU A 374 4.45 -1.38 -17.89
C LEU A 374 5.41 -2.38 -17.21
N GLU A 375 6.62 -2.54 -17.74
CA GLU A 375 7.65 -3.41 -17.14
C GLU A 375 8.06 -2.92 -15.75
N ALA A 376 8.17 -1.60 -15.56
CA ALA A 376 8.45 -0.99 -14.27
C ALA A 376 7.32 -1.25 -13.26
N ALA A 377 6.05 -1.16 -13.66
CA ALA A 377 4.92 -1.44 -12.79
C ALA A 377 4.98 -2.87 -12.22
N VAL A 378 5.35 -3.85 -13.04
CA VAL A 378 5.51 -5.24 -12.58
C VAL A 378 6.75 -5.41 -11.72
N THR A 379 7.93 -5.01 -12.22
CA THR A 379 9.21 -5.29 -11.57
C THR A 379 9.37 -4.55 -10.25
N LEU A 380 8.98 -3.27 -10.21
CA LEU A 380 9.10 -2.46 -9.00
C LEU A 380 8.01 -2.83 -7.98
N SER A 381 6.76 -3.11 -8.42
CA SER A 381 5.74 -3.57 -7.47
C SER A 381 6.05 -4.94 -6.89
N ALA A 382 6.58 -5.87 -7.70
CA ALA A 382 7.04 -7.18 -7.22
C ALA A 382 8.07 -7.03 -6.10
N ARG A 383 9.01 -6.07 -6.27
CA ARG A 383 10.15 -5.87 -5.37
C ARG A 383 9.80 -5.04 -4.13
N TYR A 384 9.01 -3.98 -4.28
CA TYR A 384 8.82 -2.97 -3.24
C TYR A 384 7.42 -2.96 -2.62
N ILE A 385 6.45 -3.72 -3.19
CA ILE A 385 5.10 -3.88 -2.64
C ILE A 385 4.84 -5.37 -2.33
N PRO A 386 5.43 -5.93 -1.26
CA PRO A 386 5.30 -7.36 -0.93
C PRO A 386 3.96 -7.73 -0.29
N SER A 387 3.18 -6.74 0.18
CA SER A 387 1.91 -6.96 0.88
C SER A 387 0.77 -7.46 -0.01
N ARG A 388 0.92 -7.34 -1.33
CA ARG A 388 -0.04 -7.78 -2.34
C ARG A 388 0.65 -8.69 -3.34
N GLN A 389 -0.15 -9.49 -4.09
CA GLN A 389 0.36 -10.41 -5.09
C GLN A 389 0.24 -9.84 -6.51
N LEU A 390 1.10 -10.32 -7.42
CA LEU A 390 0.91 -10.10 -8.85
C LEU A 390 -0.28 -10.93 -9.36
N PRO A 391 -1.03 -10.45 -10.37
CA PRO A 391 -0.85 -9.20 -11.09
C PRO A 391 -1.54 -7.99 -10.44
N ASP A 392 -2.40 -8.18 -9.43
CA ASP A 392 -3.26 -7.15 -8.83
C ASP A 392 -2.50 -5.89 -8.43
N LYS A 393 -1.36 -6.04 -7.71
CA LYS A 393 -0.55 -4.89 -7.29
C LYS A 393 0.01 -4.07 -8.47
N ALA A 394 0.36 -4.74 -9.57
CA ALA A 394 0.90 -4.06 -10.74
C ALA A 394 -0.20 -3.41 -11.57
N VAL A 395 -1.36 -4.04 -11.71
CA VAL A 395 -2.55 -3.46 -12.36
C VAL A 395 -3.02 -2.22 -11.60
N SER A 396 -3.17 -2.32 -10.28
CA SER A 396 -3.56 -1.20 -9.41
C SER A 396 -2.56 -0.03 -9.46
N LEU A 397 -1.26 -0.34 -9.55
CA LEU A 397 -0.22 0.69 -9.69
C LEU A 397 -0.29 1.38 -11.05
N LEU A 398 -0.51 0.62 -12.11
CA LEU A 398 -0.65 1.13 -13.48
C LEU A 398 -1.89 2.00 -13.64
N ASP A 399 -3.01 1.57 -13.07
CA ASP A 399 -4.26 2.34 -13.01
C ASP A 399 -4.06 3.67 -12.25
N THR A 400 -3.39 3.61 -11.09
CA THR A 400 -3.04 4.82 -10.31
C THR A 400 -2.13 5.75 -11.11
N ALA A 401 -1.17 5.21 -11.87
CA ALA A 401 -0.27 5.99 -12.71
C ALA A 401 -1.02 6.65 -13.87
N ALA A 402 -1.91 5.90 -14.53
CA ALA A 402 -2.76 6.43 -15.60
C ALA A 402 -3.67 7.56 -15.10
N ALA A 403 -4.30 7.37 -13.95
CA ALA A 403 -5.09 8.41 -13.29
C ALA A 403 -4.24 9.65 -12.95
N ALA A 404 -3.01 9.47 -12.48
CA ALA A 404 -2.10 10.58 -12.16
C ALA A 404 -1.75 11.40 -13.42
N VAL A 405 -1.50 10.75 -14.56
CA VAL A 405 -1.30 11.43 -15.86
C VAL A 405 -2.54 12.21 -16.25
N ALA A 406 -3.72 11.58 -16.24
CA ALA A 406 -4.99 12.22 -16.61
C ALA A 406 -5.28 13.44 -15.73
N VAL A 407 -5.09 13.34 -14.41
CA VAL A 407 -5.24 14.45 -13.46
C VAL A 407 -4.21 15.55 -13.72
N SER A 408 -2.96 15.19 -14.06
CA SER A 408 -1.91 16.18 -14.33
C SER A 408 -2.26 17.12 -15.50
N HIS A 409 -2.96 16.61 -16.51
CA HIS A 409 -3.40 17.41 -17.67
C HIS A 409 -4.55 18.37 -17.33
N GLY A 410 -5.47 17.98 -16.44
CA GLY A 410 -6.67 18.74 -16.10
C GLY A 410 -6.57 19.68 -14.90
N SER A 411 -5.50 19.59 -14.10
CA SER A 411 -5.39 20.32 -12.83
C SER A 411 -4.09 21.11 -12.71
N GLN A 412 -4.08 22.08 -11.79
CA GLN A 412 -2.85 22.76 -11.43
C GLN A 412 -1.88 21.80 -10.72
N PRO A 413 -0.58 21.82 -11.06
CA PRO A 413 0.44 21.02 -10.37
C PRO A 413 0.42 21.24 -8.85
N PHE A 414 0.75 20.17 -8.11
CA PHE A 414 0.77 20.23 -6.65
C PHE A 414 1.74 21.29 -6.12
N GLU A 415 2.91 21.42 -6.75
CA GLU A 415 3.94 22.41 -6.40
C GLU A 415 3.39 23.83 -6.50
N LEU A 416 2.72 24.16 -7.62
CA LEU A 416 2.10 25.48 -7.81
C LEU A 416 1.01 25.74 -6.78
N ARG A 417 0.15 24.75 -6.49
CA ARG A 417 -0.90 24.91 -5.46
C ARG A 417 -0.33 25.10 -4.06
N ALA A 418 0.77 24.42 -3.73
CA ALA A 418 1.44 24.57 -2.44
C ALA A 418 2.02 25.97 -2.28
N LEU A 419 2.69 26.49 -3.31
CA LEU A 419 3.24 27.84 -3.31
C LEU A 419 2.14 28.93 -3.24
N ILE A 420 1.02 28.73 -3.93
CA ILE A 420 -0.13 29.64 -3.85
C ILE A 420 -0.71 29.66 -2.42
N ALA A 421 -0.86 28.48 -1.80
CA ALA A 421 -1.35 28.38 -0.42
C ALA A 421 -0.38 29.04 0.58
N GLU A 422 0.93 28.89 0.38
CA GLU A 422 1.97 29.53 1.19
C GLU A 422 1.95 31.05 1.01
N ARG A 423 1.84 31.56 -0.23
CA ARG A 423 1.66 32.96 -0.53
C ARG A 423 0.46 33.57 0.23
N ASP A 424 -0.69 32.89 0.18
CA ASP A 424 -1.93 33.35 0.81
C ASP A 424 -1.82 33.34 2.34
N LEU A 425 -1.10 32.36 2.92
CA LEU A 425 -0.77 32.32 4.33
C LEU A 425 0.13 33.50 4.73
N LEU A 426 1.24 33.72 4.01
CA LEU A 426 2.18 34.83 4.25
C LEU A 426 1.49 36.20 4.10
N ALA A 427 0.63 36.33 3.10
CA ALA A 427 -0.16 37.56 2.90
C ALA A 427 -1.11 37.82 4.08
N THR A 428 -1.74 36.77 4.61
CA THR A 428 -2.62 36.83 5.78
C THR A 428 -1.83 37.19 7.04
N GLU A 429 -0.67 36.56 7.28
CA GLU A 429 0.22 36.88 8.40
C GLU A 429 0.72 38.35 8.32
N LEU A 430 1.11 38.80 7.13
CA LEU A 430 1.55 40.17 6.92
C LEU A 430 0.42 41.20 7.19
N ALA A 431 -0.81 40.88 6.73
CA ALA A 431 -1.98 41.73 7.00
C ALA A 431 -2.30 41.83 8.50
N LEU A 432 -2.23 40.67 9.22
CA LEU A 432 -2.39 40.64 10.68
C LEU A 432 -1.28 41.44 11.38
N SER A 433 -0.03 41.22 10.96
CA SER A 433 1.13 41.99 11.51
C SER A 433 1.04 43.51 11.27
N ARG A 434 0.45 43.93 10.14
CA ARG A 434 0.21 45.35 9.83
C ARG A 434 -0.91 45.96 10.70
N LYS A 435 -1.92 45.15 11.07
CA LYS A 435 -3.00 45.57 12.02
C LYS A 435 -2.48 45.72 13.42
N ASP A 436 -1.55 44.86 13.85
CA ASP A 436 -0.98 44.93 15.18
C ASP A 436 0.12 46.01 15.28
N ARG A 437 -0.30 47.23 15.50
CA ARG A 437 0.60 48.40 15.64
C ARG A 437 1.25 48.49 17.02
N LEU A 438 0.77 47.73 18.02
CA LEU A 438 1.24 47.83 19.40
C LEU A 438 2.38 46.85 19.70
N SER A 439 2.53 45.79 18.91
CA SER A 439 3.55 44.75 19.10
C SER A 439 4.87 45.09 18.37
N LEU A 440 5.92 45.36 19.15
CA LEU A 440 7.29 45.53 18.64
C LEU A 440 7.77 44.23 17.94
N LYS A 441 7.30 43.07 18.39
CA LYS A 441 7.63 41.78 17.78
C LYS A 441 7.04 41.68 16.36
N ALA A 442 5.78 42.10 16.19
CA ALA A 442 5.14 42.17 14.88
C ALA A 442 5.88 43.11 13.92
N ALA A 443 6.26 44.30 14.40
CA ALA A 443 7.02 45.29 13.62
C ALA A 443 8.38 44.75 13.13
N ARG A 444 9.12 44.03 13.97
CA ARG A 444 10.41 43.40 13.60
C ARG A 444 10.28 42.27 12.61
N ARG A 445 9.14 41.56 12.59
CA ARG A 445 8.89 40.41 11.72
C ARG A 445 8.43 40.79 10.30
N ARG A 446 7.90 42.03 10.11
CA ARG A 446 7.37 42.51 8.83
C ARG A 446 8.36 42.43 7.67
N PRO A 447 9.61 42.94 7.78
CA PRO A 447 10.54 42.88 6.65
C PRO A 447 10.84 41.43 6.20
N ALA A 448 10.93 40.50 7.15
CA ALA A 448 11.15 39.09 6.85
C ALA A 448 9.93 38.48 6.15
N LEU A 449 8.71 38.81 6.57
CA LEU A 449 7.47 38.37 5.91
C LEU A 449 7.31 38.96 4.52
N GLU A 450 7.64 40.22 4.33
CA GLU A 450 7.61 40.88 3.00
C GLU A 450 8.63 40.25 2.05
N ALA A 451 9.85 39.99 2.50
CA ALA A 451 10.86 39.32 1.72
C ALA A 451 10.51 37.83 1.43
N ALA A 452 9.86 37.13 2.36
CA ALA A 452 9.36 35.77 2.13
C ALA A 452 8.23 35.77 1.08
N LEU A 453 7.25 36.69 1.23
CA LEU A 453 6.16 36.82 0.28
C LEU A 453 6.66 37.12 -1.13
N GLU A 454 7.63 38.03 -1.27
CA GLU A 454 8.22 38.39 -2.56
C GLU A 454 8.95 37.19 -3.21
N ARG A 455 9.71 36.42 -2.42
CA ARG A 455 10.34 35.16 -2.88
C ARG A 455 9.29 34.13 -3.35
N THR A 456 8.28 33.88 -2.54
CA THR A 456 7.20 32.93 -2.94
C THR A 456 6.47 33.39 -4.20
N CYS A 457 6.28 34.72 -4.39
CA CYS A 457 5.72 35.24 -5.64
C CYS A 457 6.66 35.04 -6.85
N GLN A 458 7.96 35.13 -6.67
CA GLN A 458 8.95 34.84 -7.72
C GLN A 458 8.95 33.35 -8.04
N ASP A 459 8.96 32.50 -7.04
CA ASP A 459 8.88 31.04 -7.20
C ASP A 459 7.61 30.62 -7.96
N ILE A 460 6.45 31.22 -7.64
CA ILE A 460 5.20 30.99 -8.39
C ILE A 460 5.37 31.38 -9.87
N ALA A 461 5.92 32.58 -10.16
CA ALA A 461 6.10 33.00 -11.54
C ALA A 461 7.08 32.11 -12.32
N ASP A 462 8.09 31.56 -11.66
CA ASP A 462 9.07 30.67 -12.29
C ASP A 462 8.43 29.30 -12.57
N VAL A 463 7.64 28.76 -11.63
CA VAL A 463 6.89 27.49 -11.83
C VAL A 463 5.81 27.68 -12.92
N GLU A 464 5.08 28.80 -12.95
CA GLU A 464 4.09 29.08 -14.01
C GLU A 464 4.75 29.19 -15.40
N ARG A 465 5.92 29.82 -15.49
CA ARG A 465 6.68 29.90 -16.74
C ARG A 465 7.14 28.54 -17.22
N ARG A 466 7.66 27.71 -16.29
CA ARG A 466 8.07 26.35 -16.59
C ARG A 466 6.89 25.49 -17.03
N LEU A 467 5.74 25.62 -16.35
CA LEU A 467 4.51 24.92 -16.70
C LEU A 467 4.06 25.27 -18.12
N ALA A 468 4.06 26.54 -18.49
CA ALA A 468 3.70 26.97 -19.84
C ALA A 468 4.63 26.39 -20.93
N LEU A 469 5.93 26.29 -20.63
CA LEU A 469 6.89 25.65 -21.55
C LEU A 469 6.67 24.15 -21.67
N GLU A 470 6.37 23.45 -20.54
CA GLU A 470 6.03 22.02 -20.56
C GLU A 470 4.73 21.78 -21.35
N ASP A 471 3.68 22.57 -21.12
CA ASP A 471 2.39 22.45 -21.83
C ASP A 471 2.57 22.70 -23.34
N ALA A 472 3.40 23.65 -23.76
CA ALA A 472 3.72 23.88 -25.15
C ALA A 472 4.44 22.69 -25.80
N LYS A 473 5.43 22.12 -25.11
CA LYS A 473 6.15 20.93 -25.60
C LYS A 473 5.30 19.68 -25.64
N LEU A 474 4.38 19.50 -24.69
CA LEU A 474 3.41 18.42 -24.71
C LEU A 474 2.48 18.54 -25.92
N SER A 475 2.01 19.75 -26.21
CA SER A 475 1.17 19.99 -27.40
C SER A 475 1.91 19.71 -28.72
N GLU A 476 3.21 20.04 -28.80
CA GLU A 476 4.09 19.68 -29.94
C GLU A 476 4.22 18.15 -30.06
N LEU A 477 4.39 17.44 -28.94
CA LEU A 477 4.50 15.99 -28.91
C LEU A 477 3.22 15.30 -29.37
N ASP A 478 2.06 15.78 -28.92
CA ASP A 478 0.75 15.26 -29.32
C ASP A 478 0.48 15.50 -30.82
N ALA A 479 0.90 16.65 -31.34
CA ALA A 479 0.82 16.94 -32.75
C ALA A 479 1.74 16.01 -33.58
N ALA A 480 2.98 15.78 -33.11
CA ALA A 480 3.91 14.89 -33.77
C ALA A 480 3.44 13.43 -33.80
N ARG A 481 2.72 12.97 -32.78
CA ARG A 481 2.13 11.62 -32.70
C ARG A 481 0.94 11.41 -33.65
N THR A 482 0.16 12.45 -33.91
CA THR A 482 -1.02 12.38 -34.77
C THR A 482 -0.70 12.51 -36.26
N MET A 483 0.46 13.06 -36.61
CA MET A 483 0.92 13.14 -37.99
C MET A 483 1.81 11.94 -38.35
N PRO A 484 1.84 11.50 -39.64
CA PRO A 484 2.82 10.52 -40.12
C PRO A 484 4.20 11.19 -40.18
N SER A 485 4.79 11.50 -39.04
CA SER A 485 6.13 12.05 -38.89
C SER A 485 7.14 10.94 -38.64
N ASP A 486 8.40 11.20 -39.00
CA ASP A 486 9.50 10.27 -38.77
C ASP A 486 9.67 10.03 -37.26
N ASP A 487 9.90 8.81 -36.83
CA ASP A 487 10.11 8.45 -35.40
C ASP A 487 11.20 9.32 -34.74
N GLY A 488 12.12 9.87 -35.56
CA GLY A 488 13.16 10.82 -35.13
C GLY A 488 12.64 12.13 -34.55
N ASP A 489 11.57 12.68 -35.10
CA ASP A 489 11.00 13.97 -34.64
C ASP A 489 10.31 13.81 -33.28
N VAL A 490 9.62 12.69 -33.07
CA VAL A 490 8.99 12.35 -31.78
C VAL A 490 10.05 12.20 -30.71
N GLN A 491 11.13 11.48 -31.01
CA GLN A 491 12.22 11.25 -30.07
C GLN A 491 12.94 12.56 -29.68
N HIS A 492 13.20 13.39 -30.66
CA HIS A 492 13.84 14.71 -30.41
C HIS A 492 12.97 15.60 -29.51
N THR A 493 11.64 15.60 -29.72
CA THR A 493 10.70 16.38 -28.89
C THR A 493 10.62 15.83 -27.47
N LEU A 494 10.64 14.50 -27.30
CA LEU A 494 10.71 13.83 -26.01
C LEU A 494 11.98 14.18 -25.24
N ASP A 495 13.15 14.16 -25.89
CA ASP A 495 14.42 14.48 -25.25
C ASP A 495 14.47 15.97 -24.84
N ALA A 496 13.90 16.86 -25.67
CA ALA A 496 13.76 18.27 -25.33
C ALA A 496 12.82 18.48 -24.12
N LEU A 497 11.70 17.74 -24.05
CA LEU A 497 10.79 17.77 -22.92
C LEU A 497 11.46 17.26 -21.63
N ARG A 498 12.17 16.13 -21.70
CA ARG A 498 12.93 15.58 -20.55
C ARG A 498 13.98 16.55 -20.05
N THR A 499 14.71 17.20 -20.96
CA THR A 499 15.71 18.21 -20.57
C THR A 499 15.09 19.40 -19.85
N LEU A 500 13.89 19.83 -20.28
CA LEU A 500 13.13 20.91 -19.66
C LEU A 500 12.60 20.50 -18.26
N GLN A 501 12.12 19.29 -18.12
CA GLN A 501 11.50 18.77 -16.91
C GLN A 501 12.51 18.44 -15.80
N GLY A 502 13.72 18.00 -16.16
CA GLY A 502 14.73 17.57 -15.20
C GLY A 502 14.18 16.46 -14.27
N ASP A 503 14.55 16.52 -12.99
CA ASP A 503 14.19 15.48 -12.00
C ASP A 503 12.74 15.62 -11.45
N ALA A 504 12.03 16.71 -11.77
CA ALA A 504 10.71 17.01 -11.20
C ALA A 504 9.73 17.53 -12.27
N PRO A 505 9.13 16.67 -13.09
CA PRO A 505 8.15 17.06 -14.09
C PRO A 505 6.89 17.66 -13.47
N LEU A 506 6.39 18.75 -14.01
CA LEU A 506 5.10 19.36 -13.61
C LEU A 506 3.93 18.70 -14.33
N ARG A 507 4.17 18.16 -15.53
CA ARG A 507 3.22 17.43 -16.36
C ARG A 507 3.79 16.09 -16.79
N HIS A 508 2.96 15.07 -16.80
CA HIS A 508 3.34 13.77 -17.32
C HIS A 508 2.70 13.54 -18.69
N HIS A 509 3.46 13.13 -19.68
CA HIS A 509 2.99 12.88 -21.06
C HIS A 509 2.46 11.47 -21.27
N SER A 510 2.89 10.54 -20.44
CA SER A 510 2.53 9.12 -20.50
C SER A 510 2.83 8.45 -19.16
N VAL A 511 2.34 7.23 -19.01
CA VAL A 511 2.75 6.38 -17.90
C VAL A 511 4.09 5.74 -18.28
N ASP A 512 5.16 6.29 -17.75
CA ASP A 512 6.53 5.84 -17.96
C ASP A 512 7.16 5.26 -16.67
N GLN A 513 8.37 4.78 -16.80
CA GLN A 513 9.14 4.20 -15.70
C GLN A 513 9.36 5.21 -14.56
N GLU A 514 9.57 6.49 -14.87
CA GLU A 514 9.85 7.53 -13.88
C GLU A 514 8.63 7.84 -13.02
N LEU A 515 7.47 7.96 -13.66
CA LEU A 515 6.20 8.15 -12.95
C LEU A 515 5.88 6.97 -12.03
N VAL A 516 6.00 5.74 -12.56
CA VAL A 516 5.79 4.52 -11.76
C VAL A 516 6.73 4.47 -10.56
N ALA A 517 8.01 4.78 -10.75
CA ALA A 517 8.98 4.87 -9.66
C ALA A 517 8.63 5.96 -8.64
N SER A 518 8.17 7.13 -9.10
CA SER A 518 7.76 8.23 -8.20
C SER A 518 6.57 7.84 -7.32
N LEU A 519 5.60 7.10 -7.85
CA LEU A 519 4.45 6.60 -7.09
C LEU A 519 4.87 5.59 -6.03
N ILE A 520 5.76 4.67 -6.39
CA ILE A 520 6.32 3.71 -5.42
C ILE A 520 7.15 4.43 -4.36
N ALA A 521 7.93 5.45 -4.76
CA ALA A 521 8.70 6.27 -3.83
C ALA A 521 7.80 6.93 -2.78
N ARG A 522 6.66 7.49 -3.19
CA ARG A 522 5.65 8.05 -2.27
C ARG A 522 5.05 7.00 -1.33
N ALA A 523 4.78 5.79 -1.84
CA ALA A 523 4.17 4.71 -1.06
C ALA A 523 5.15 4.07 -0.06
N THR A 524 6.45 4.00 -0.41
CA THR A 524 7.47 3.26 0.34
C THR A 524 8.44 4.15 1.11
N GLY A 525 8.52 5.43 0.76
CA GLY A 525 9.51 6.37 1.30
C GLY A 525 10.92 6.20 0.71
N ILE A 526 11.11 5.37 -0.33
CA ILE A 526 12.38 5.20 -1.02
C ILE A 526 12.51 6.27 -2.10
N PRO A 527 13.62 7.02 -2.19
CA PRO A 527 13.82 7.98 -3.26
C PRO A 527 13.73 7.33 -4.66
N ALA A 528 13.02 7.98 -5.59
CA ALA A 528 12.79 7.45 -6.94
C ALA A 528 14.11 7.14 -7.69
N GLY A 529 15.13 7.97 -7.54
CA GLY A 529 16.45 7.74 -8.12
C GLY A 529 17.12 6.44 -7.65
N LYS A 530 16.86 5.99 -6.41
CA LYS A 530 17.34 4.67 -5.93
C LYS A 530 16.54 3.52 -6.53
N LEU A 531 15.25 3.72 -6.85
CA LEU A 531 14.39 2.72 -7.48
C LEU A 531 14.78 2.47 -8.93
N LEU A 532 15.17 3.52 -9.64
CA LEU A 532 15.55 3.53 -11.05
C LEU A 532 17.03 3.24 -11.28
N ALA A 533 17.87 3.34 -10.25
CA ALA A 533 19.30 3.12 -10.37
C ALA A 533 19.61 1.77 -11.03
N ASP A 534 20.45 1.81 -12.06
CA ASP A 534 20.88 0.61 -12.76
C ASP A 534 21.51 -0.38 -11.77
N GLN A 535 20.95 -1.58 -11.70
CA GLN A 535 21.43 -2.67 -10.83
C GLN A 535 22.91 -2.99 -11.09
N ILE A 536 23.36 -2.81 -12.31
CA ILE A 536 24.73 -3.06 -12.72
C ILE A 536 25.64 -1.98 -12.13
N GLU A 537 25.24 -0.71 -12.20
CA GLU A 537 26.02 0.39 -11.66
C GLU A 537 26.06 0.36 -10.12
N VAL A 538 24.90 0.05 -9.48
CA VAL A 538 24.86 -0.19 -8.04
C VAL A 538 25.78 -1.33 -7.62
N ALA A 539 25.84 -2.41 -8.39
CA ALA A 539 26.73 -3.53 -8.12
C ALA A 539 28.20 -3.15 -8.34
N ARG A 540 28.52 -2.32 -9.35
CA ARG A 540 29.90 -1.85 -9.59
C ARG A 540 30.41 -0.96 -8.45
N SER A 541 29.60 -0.01 -8.02
CA SER A 541 29.95 0.96 -6.96
C SER A 541 29.73 0.43 -5.53
N LEU A 542 29.33 -0.84 -5.37
CA LEU A 542 28.95 -1.39 -4.07
C LEU A 542 30.10 -1.35 -3.05
N GLU A 543 31.32 -1.69 -3.49
CA GLU A 543 32.50 -1.73 -2.62
C GLU A 543 32.82 -0.33 -2.09
N ASP A 544 32.84 0.67 -2.97
CA ASP A 544 33.09 2.08 -2.60
C ASP A 544 32.04 2.62 -1.64
N ARG A 545 30.76 2.31 -1.89
CA ARG A 545 29.64 2.70 -1.02
C ARG A 545 29.75 2.09 0.37
N LEU A 546 30.13 0.81 0.45
CA LEU A 546 30.31 0.14 1.74
C LEU A 546 31.54 0.70 2.47
N SER A 547 32.66 0.93 1.80
CA SER A 547 33.90 1.47 2.36
C SER A 547 33.74 2.93 2.81
N ALA A 548 32.87 3.70 2.15
CA ALA A 548 32.53 5.05 2.59
C ALA A 548 31.93 5.07 4.00
N ARG A 549 31.12 4.07 4.33
CA ARG A 549 30.37 3.99 5.58
C ARG A 549 31.06 3.13 6.66
N VAL A 550 31.73 2.06 6.28
CA VAL A 550 32.41 1.13 7.19
C VAL A 550 33.92 1.28 7.04
N LYS A 551 34.59 1.87 8.02
CA LYS A 551 36.01 2.19 7.96
C LYS A 551 36.87 1.06 8.54
N GLY A 552 38.03 0.80 7.93
CA GLY A 552 39.03 -0.15 8.42
C GLY A 552 38.69 -1.62 8.26
N GLN A 553 37.76 -1.96 7.34
CA GLN A 553 37.35 -3.34 7.06
C GLN A 553 37.44 -3.68 5.56
N ASP A 554 38.43 -3.14 4.85
CA ASP A 554 38.52 -3.18 3.40
C ASP A 554 38.52 -4.63 2.86
N GLN A 555 39.22 -5.56 3.53
CA GLN A 555 39.26 -6.95 3.15
C GLN A 555 37.88 -7.64 3.29
N ALA A 556 37.21 -7.41 4.42
CA ALA A 556 35.86 -7.94 4.68
C ALA A 556 34.86 -7.37 3.67
N ILE A 557 34.88 -6.06 3.41
CA ILE A 557 34.03 -5.37 2.44
C ILE A 557 34.28 -5.89 1.03
N GLY A 558 35.53 -6.03 0.60
CA GLY A 558 35.86 -6.57 -0.70
C GLY A 558 35.38 -8.02 -0.89
N GLN A 559 35.41 -8.85 0.14
CA GLN A 559 34.84 -10.20 0.11
C GLN A 559 33.32 -10.17 -0.02
N ILE A 560 32.63 -9.35 0.79
CA ILE A 560 31.18 -9.18 0.76
C ILE A 560 30.72 -8.64 -0.60
N ALA A 561 31.37 -7.60 -1.08
CA ALA A 561 31.04 -6.96 -2.35
C ALA A 561 31.18 -7.94 -3.54
N ARG A 562 32.23 -8.75 -3.57
CA ARG A 562 32.42 -9.78 -4.61
C ARG A 562 31.27 -10.79 -4.64
N MET A 563 30.87 -11.30 -3.49
CA MET A 563 29.77 -12.28 -3.41
C MET A 563 28.43 -11.69 -3.81
N LEU A 564 28.14 -10.48 -3.34
CA LEU A 564 26.91 -9.77 -3.70
C LEU A 564 26.87 -9.39 -5.19
N LYS A 565 28.03 -9.04 -5.80
CA LYS A 565 28.16 -8.81 -7.26
C LYS A 565 27.81 -10.09 -8.04
N ILE A 566 28.32 -11.27 -7.63
CA ILE A 566 28.00 -12.57 -8.27
C ILE A 566 26.50 -12.86 -8.21
N ALA A 567 25.88 -12.61 -7.06
CA ALA A 567 24.45 -12.82 -6.89
C ALA A 567 23.62 -11.87 -7.76
N LYS A 568 24.02 -10.59 -7.87
CA LYS A 568 23.31 -9.59 -8.68
C LYS A 568 23.39 -9.83 -10.18
N VAL A 569 24.47 -10.39 -10.67
CA VAL A 569 24.63 -10.78 -12.09
C VAL A 569 23.91 -12.10 -12.42
N GLY A 570 23.28 -12.74 -11.41
CA GLY A 570 22.51 -13.97 -11.63
C GLY A 570 23.36 -15.24 -11.81
N LEU A 571 24.62 -15.22 -11.39
CA LEU A 571 25.51 -16.38 -11.44
C LEU A 571 25.42 -17.29 -10.21
N SER A 572 24.65 -16.88 -9.19
CA SER A 572 24.33 -17.71 -8.03
C SER A 572 23.18 -18.66 -8.33
N ASP A 573 23.04 -19.73 -7.52
CA ASP A 573 21.94 -20.68 -7.62
C ASP A 573 20.62 -19.99 -7.27
N ALA A 574 19.72 -19.84 -8.24
CA ALA A 574 18.44 -19.17 -8.09
C ALA A 574 17.48 -19.86 -7.08
N SER A 575 17.77 -21.10 -6.71
CA SER A 575 16.98 -21.84 -5.70
C SER A 575 17.38 -21.51 -4.26
N LYS A 576 18.42 -20.70 -4.04
CA LYS A 576 18.99 -20.37 -2.72
C LYS A 576 18.95 -18.87 -2.44
N PRO A 577 19.12 -18.44 -1.17
CA PRO A 577 19.34 -17.04 -0.85
C PRO A 577 20.54 -16.46 -1.62
N PRO A 578 20.50 -15.16 -2.02
CA PRO A 578 21.56 -14.54 -2.82
C PRO A 578 22.94 -14.61 -2.17
N ALA A 579 22.99 -14.46 -0.85
CA ALA A 579 24.19 -14.63 -0.04
C ALA A 579 23.79 -14.95 1.41
N VAL A 580 24.61 -15.79 2.06
CA VAL A 580 24.48 -16.12 3.48
C VAL A 580 25.82 -15.90 4.13
N PHE A 581 25.95 -14.82 4.89
CA PHE A 581 27.18 -14.42 5.56
C PHE A 581 27.20 -14.79 7.03
N LEU A 582 28.37 -15.13 7.54
CA LEU A 582 28.65 -15.19 8.96
C LEU A 582 29.76 -14.18 9.29
N PHE A 583 29.39 -13.06 9.92
CA PHE A 583 30.32 -12.00 10.32
C PHE A 583 30.93 -12.34 11.68
N LEU A 584 32.22 -12.54 11.70
CA LEU A 584 33.01 -12.93 12.87
C LEU A 584 33.92 -11.79 13.32
N GLY A 585 34.09 -11.60 14.61
CA GLY A 585 34.99 -10.57 15.18
C GLY A 585 34.51 -9.98 16.46
N MET A 586 35.32 -9.12 17.05
CA MET A 586 35.07 -8.44 18.34
C MET A 586 33.79 -7.58 18.26
N SER A 587 33.27 -7.20 19.43
CA SER A 587 32.20 -6.23 19.52
C SER A 587 32.67 -4.83 19.06
N GLY A 588 31.82 -4.09 18.35
CA GLY A 588 32.10 -2.70 17.91
C GLY A 588 33.04 -2.56 16.73
N VAL A 589 33.39 -3.64 15.99
CA VAL A 589 34.25 -3.57 14.77
C VAL A 589 33.46 -3.24 13.48
N GLY A 590 32.14 -3.08 13.55
CA GLY A 590 31.33 -2.67 12.40
C GLY A 590 30.46 -3.76 11.77
N LYS A 591 30.32 -4.95 12.37
CA LYS A 591 29.48 -6.05 11.82
C LYS A 591 28.04 -5.62 11.53
N THR A 592 27.35 -5.10 12.54
CA THR A 592 25.95 -4.63 12.41
C THR A 592 25.84 -3.43 11.47
N GLU A 593 26.81 -2.50 11.50
CA GLU A 593 26.86 -1.34 10.60
C GLU A 593 27.02 -1.76 9.13
N THR A 594 27.78 -2.84 8.88
CA THR A 594 27.89 -3.40 7.53
C THR A 594 26.56 -3.95 7.03
N ALA A 595 25.75 -4.58 7.88
CA ALA A 595 24.40 -5.01 7.51
C ALA A 595 23.49 -3.83 7.17
N HIS A 596 23.55 -2.73 7.93
CA HIS A 596 22.87 -1.49 7.62
C HIS A 596 23.36 -0.89 6.28
N ALA A 597 24.66 -0.88 6.04
CA ALA A 597 25.23 -0.37 4.80
C ALA A 597 24.80 -1.17 3.57
N ILE A 598 24.71 -2.52 3.70
CA ILE A 598 24.21 -3.40 2.64
C ILE A 598 22.72 -3.14 2.36
N ALA A 599 21.90 -3.01 3.40
CA ALA A 599 20.47 -2.71 3.26
C ALA A 599 20.25 -1.36 2.55
N ASP A 600 21.03 -0.34 2.89
CA ASP A 600 20.95 0.98 2.25
C ASP A 600 21.44 0.97 0.80
N ALA A 601 22.55 0.30 0.53
CA ALA A 601 23.17 0.28 -0.79
C ALA A 601 22.39 -0.57 -1.83
N LEU A 602 21.86 -1.73 -1.40
CA LEU A 602 21.23 -2.70 -2.32
C LEU A 602 19.72 -2.68 -2.33
N TYR A 603 19.09 -2.28 -1.22
CA TYR A 603 17.64 -2.39 -1.04
C TYR A 603 16.94 -1.05 -0.81
N GLY A 604 17.68 0.05 -0.76
CA GLY A 604 17.11 1.39 -0.77
C GLY A 604 16.95 2.07 0.58
N GLY A 605 17.23 1.39 1.69
CA GLY A 605 17.18 2.03 3.01
C GLY A 605 17.15 1.06 4.20
N PRO A 606 17.28 1.61 5.42
CA PRO A 606 17.30 0.82 6.65
C PRO A 606 16.00 0.07 6.95
N GLN A 607 14.88 0.49 6.37
CA GLN A 607 13.59 -0.19 6.50
C GLN A 607 13.57 -1.59 5.89
N TYR A 608 14.52 -1.93 5.02
CA TYR A 608 14.70 -3.25 4.42
C TYR A 608 15.66 -4.15 5.21
N LEU A 609 16.08 -3.71 6.38
CA LEU A 609 16.83 -4.52 7.33
C LEU A 609 15.87 -5.06 8.41
N THR A 610 15.74 -6.37 8.47
CA THR A 610 15.07 -7.06 9.57
C THR A 610 16.13 -7.56 10.55
N VAL A 611 16.07 -7.11 11.80
CA VAL A 611 17.01 -7.52 12.83
C VAL A 611 16.33 -8.43 13.83
N LEU A 612 16.89 -9.61 14.04
CA LEU A 612 16.46 -10.55 15.07
C LEU A 612 17.64 -10.82 16.01
N ASN A 613 17.45 -10.51 17.29
CA ASN A 613 18.47 -10.79 18.31
C ASN A 613 18.34 -12.23 18.80
N MET A 614 19.29 -13.07 18.43
CA MET A 614 19.27 -14.49 18.74
C MET A 614 19.45 -14.78 20.24
N SER A 615 19.92 -13.83 21.01
CA SER A 615 19.99 -13.94 22.47
C SER A 615 18.61 -14.09 23.15
N GLU A 616 17.53 -13.70 22.47
CA GLU A 616 16.14 -13.90 22.93
C GLU A 616 15.63 -15.32 22.73
N TYR A 617 16.29 -16.10 21.86
CA TYR A 617 15.88 -17.45 21.43
C TYR A 617 16.86 -18.54 21.94
N LYS A 618 17.24 -18.45 23.20
CA LYS A 618 18.14 -19.43 23.84
C LYS A 618 17.46 -20.76 24.18
N GLU A 619 16.13 -20.72 24.33
CA GLU A 619 15.34 -21.87 24.76
C GLU A 619 14.54 -22.46 23.59
N GLU A 620 14.35 -23.77 23.57
CA GLU A 620 13.69 -24.47 22.48
C GLU A 620 12.26 -24.00 22.22
N HIS A 621 11.49 -23.70 23.27
CA HIS A 621 10.12 -23.23 23.12
C HIS A 621 10.06 -21.83 22.49
N ARG A 622 11.06 -20.98 22.67
CA ARG A 622 11.16 -19.67 22.01
C ARG A 622 11.60 -19.81 20.56
N ALA A 623 12.42 -20.80 20.23
CA ALA A 623 12.80 -21.09 18.84
C ALA A 623 11.58 -21.39 17.97
N SER A 624 10.55 -22.04 18.52
CA SER A 624 9.30 -22.31 17.79
C SER A 624 8.50 -21.03 17.47
N GLN A 625 8.68 -19.94 18.22
CA GLN A 625 8.02 -18.64 17.92
C GLN A 625 8.53 -18.02 16.63
N LEU A 626 9.74 -18.36 16.16
CA LEU A 626 10.26 -17.93 14.86
C LEU A 626 9.43 -18.47 13.70
N LEU A 627 8.95 -19.69 13.81
CA LEU A 627 8.13 -20.35 12.78
C LEU A 627 6.62 -20.11 12.95
N GLY A 628 6.17 -19.80 14.17
CA GLY A 628 4.77 -19.76 14.56
C GLY A 628 4.29 -21.08 15.18
N ALA A 629 3.20 -21.01 15.95
CA ALA A 629 2.67 -22.16 16.68
C ALA A 629 2.02 -23.17 15.70
N PRO A 630 2.36 -24.47 15.80
CA PRO A 630 1.69 -25.49 15.02
C PRO A 630 0.22 -25.68 15.44
N ALA A 631 -0.57 -26.32 14.58
CA ALA A 631 -2.00 -26.55 14.81
C ALA A 631 -2.25 -27.27 16.16
N GLY A 632 -3.11 -26.70 17.00
CA GLY A 632 -3.46 -27.24 18.32
C GLY A 632 -2.76 -26.54 19.50
N TYR A 633 -1.82 -25.64 19.27
CA TYR A 633 -1.17 -24.86 20.32
C TYR A 633 -1.71 -23.43 20.41
N VAL A 634 -1.57 -22.81 21.60
CA VAL A 634 -1.95 -21.40 21.82
C VAL A 634 -1.10 -20.50 20.89
N GLY A 635 -1.75 -19.57 20.17
CA GLY A 635 -1.08 -18.74 19.16
C GLY A 635 -1.11 -19.32 17.72
N PHE A 636 -1.83 -20.42 17.48
CA PHE A 636 -2.06 -20.91 16.12
C PHE A 636 -2.83 -19.87 15.29
N GLY A 637 -2.30 -19.53 14.13
CA GLY A 637 -2.85 -18.46 13.27
C GLY A 637 -2.19 -17.09 13.47
N GLU A 638 -1.37 -16.93 14.49
CA GLU A 638 -0.42 -15.82 14.62
C GLU A 638 0.88 -16.28 13.94
N GLY A 639 1.25 -15.73 12.80
CA GLY A 639 2.45 -16.14 12.07
C GLY A 639 3.73 -16.05 12.92
N GLY A 640 4.79 -16.78 12.56
CA GLY A 640 6.07 -16.71 13.26
C GLY A 640 6.80 -15.39 13.04
N VAL A 641 7.57 -14.95 14.02
CA VAL A 641 8.29 -13.66 13.96
C VAL A 641 9.22 -13.59 12.73
N LEU A 642 9.99 -14.65 12.47
CA LEU A 642 10.89 -14.73 11.32
C LEU A 642 10.09 -14.86 10.00
N THR A 643 9.14 -15.78 9.99
CA THR A 643 8.38 -16.11 8.77
C THR A 643 7.51 -14.95 8.30
N GLU A 644 6.86 -14.24 9.23
CA GLU A 644 6.09 -13.04 8.91
C GLU A 644 6.98 -11.85 8.49
N ALA A 645 8.13 -11.68 9.13
CA ALA A 645 9.06 -10.61 8.76
C ALA A 645 9.57 -10.77 7.32
N VAL A 646 9.96 -12.00 6.92
CA VAL A 646 10.42 -12.28 5.56
C VAL A 646 9.26 -12.26 4.56
N ARG A 647 8.07 -12.75 4.91
CA ARG A 647 6.88 -12.66 4.05
C ARG A 647 6.50 -11.21 3.74
N ARG A 648 6.58 -10.33 4.75
CA ARG A 648 6.31 -8.89 4.55
C ARG A 648 7.40 -8.18 3.76
N ARG A 649 8.65 -8.66 3.79
CA ARG A 649 9.81 -8.05 3.13
C ARG A 649 10.74 -9.12 2.55
N PRO A 650 10.31 -9.80 1.48
CA PRO A 650 11.12 -10.86 0.86
C PRO A 650 12.40 -10.32 0.21
N TYR A 651 12.37 -9.05 -0.25
CA TYR A 651 13.53 -8.34 -0.78
C TYR A 651 14.14 -7.48 0.33
N GLY A 652 15.20 -7.96 0.95
CA GLY A 652 15.85 -7.24 2.04
C GLY A 652 17.03 -7.98 2.64
N VAL A 653 17.49 -7.46 3.77
CA VAL A 653 18.54 -8.05 4.58
C VAL A 653 17.92 -8.59 5.88
N LEU A 654 18.17 -9.85 6.17
CA LEU A 654 17.85 -10.47 7.44
C LEU A 654 19.13 -10.55 8.26
N LEU A 655 19.18 -9.82 9.37
CA LEU A 655 20.29 -9.85 10.32
C LEU A 655 19.89 -10.67 11.53
N LEU A 656 20.62 -11.77 11.75
CA LEU A 656 20.54 -12.62 12.96
C LEU A 656 21.72 -12.27 13.85
N ASP A 657 21.47 -11.42 14.85
CA ASP A 657 22.54 -10.90 15.71
C ASP A 657 22.82 -11.85 16.88
N GLU A 658 24.09 -12.05 17.23
CA GLU A 658 24.57 -12.92 18.30
C GLU A 658 24.16 -14.41 18.13
N MET A 659 24.39 -14.96 16.92
CA MET A 659 23.96 -16.32 16.55
C MET A 659 24.56 -17.42 17.45
N GLU A 660 25.71 -17.21 18.05
CA GLU A 660 26.35 -18.12 19.02
C GLU A 660 25.50 -18.33 20.28
N LYS A 661 24.58 -17.42 20.58
CA LYS A 661 23.70 -17.51 21.76
C LYS A 661 22.38 -18.23 21.48
N ALA A 662 22.11 -18.54 20.22
CA ALA A 662 20.87 -19.17 19.80
C ALA A 662 20.80 -20.66 20.20
N HIS A 663 19.59 -21.17 20.44
CA HIS A 663 19.40 -22.60 20.66
C HIS A 663 19.83 -23.42 19.42
N PRO A 664 20.49 -24.61 19.57
CA PRO A 664 20.97 -25.39 18.43
C PRO A 664 19.91 -25.78 17.40
N SER A 665 18.66 -25.91 17.78
CA SER A 665 17.53 -26.18 16.86
C SER A 665 17.36 -25.11 15.80
N ILE A 666 17.76 -23.86 16.08
CA ILE A 666 17.71 -22.76 15.12
C ILE A 666 18.72 -22.98 13.99
N GLN A 667 19.91 -23.47 14.27
CA GLN A 667 20.88 -23.84 13.24
C GLN A 667 20.30 -24.92 12.31
N GLU A 668 19.56 -25.90 12.85
CA GLU A 668 18.94 -26.96 12.06
C GLU A 668 17.82 -26.46 11.17
N MET A 669 17.02 -25.53 11.68
CA MET A 669 15.96 -24.87 10.90
C MET A 669 16.52 -24.15 9.67
N PHE A 670 17.63 -23.43 9.80
CA PHE A 670 18.26 -22.69 8.70
C PHE A 670 18.89 -23.58 7.62
N TYR A 671 19.12 -24.88 7.84
CA TYR A 671 19.57 -25.78 6.76
C TYR A 671 18.57 -25.81 5.59
N GLN A 672 17.27 -25.79 5.88
CA GLN A 672 16.26 -25.76 4.81
C GLN A 672 16.34 -24.47 4.00
N VAL A 673 16.55 -23.34 4.67
CA VAL A 673 16.70 -22.04 4.02
C VAL A 673 17.92 -22.02 3.11
N PHE A 674 19.06 -22.52 3.57
CA PHE A 674 20.31 -22.48 2.80
C PHE A 674 20.30 -23.45 1.61
N ASP A 675 19.65 -24.59 1.74
CA ASP A 675 19.63 -25.63 0.70
C ASP A 675 18.50 -25.42 -0.30
N LYS A 676 17.32 -24.94 0.12
CA LYS A 676 16.11 -24.83 -0.69
C LYS A 676 15.59 -23.40 -0.89
N GLY A 677 16.16 -22.43 -0.20
CA GLY A 677 15.68 -21.04 -0.24
C GLY A 677 14.27 -20.85 0.34
N THR A 678 13.69 -21.84 0.99
CA THR A 678 12.35 -21.79 1.57
C THR A 678 12.32 -22.36 2.99
N LEU A 679 11.40 -21.85 3.79
CA LEU A 679 11.15 -22.31 5.16
C LEU A 679 9.66 -22.49 5.37
N ARG A 680 9.26 -23.63 5.93
CA ARG A 680 7.87 -23.92 6.21
C ARG A 680 7.45 -23.33 7.56
N ASP A 681 6.40 -22.50 7.57
CA ASP A 681 5.86 -21.92 8.81
C ASP A 681 5.03 -22.94 9.63
N GLY A 682 4.59 -22.54 10.83
CA GLY A 682 3.78 -23.39 11.71
C GLY A 682 2.41 -23.75 11.13
N GLU A 683 1.92 -23.07 10.11
CA GLU A 683 0.70 -23.39 9.38
C GLU A 683 0.95 -24.29 8.15
N GLY A 684 2.23 -24.62 7.88
CA GLY A 684 2.64 -25.45 6.75
C GLY A 684 2.75 -24.73 5.42
N ARG A 685 2.79 -23.36 5.42
CA ARG A 685 3.02 -22.55 4.23
C ARG A 685 4.52 -22.39 4.02
N ASP A 686 4.96 -22.39 2.76
CA ASP A 686 6.35 -22.15 2.42
C ASP A 686 6.61 -20.64 2.35
N VAL A 687 7.63 -20.15 3.06
CA VAL A 687 8.11 -18.77 3.06
C VAL A 687 9.37 -18.69 2.23
N ASP A 688 9.42 -17.75 1.28
CA ASP A 688 10.51 -17.62 0.30
C ASP A 688 11.62 -16.69 0.79
N PHE A 689 12.84 -17.22 0.86
CA PHE A 689 14.08 -16.51 1.23
C PHE A 689 15.01 -16.26 0.04
N ARG A 690 14.64 -16.67 -1.19
CA ARG A 690 15.50 -16.58 -2.39
C ARG A 690 15.86 -15.16 -2.80
N ASN A 691 15.17 -14.17 -2.24
CA ASN A 691 15.44 -12.75 -2.47
C ASN A 691 15.99 -12.02 -1.24
N THR A 692 16.24 -12.76 -0.14
CA THR A 692 16.69 -12.20 1.13
C THR A 692 18.17 -12.47 1.34
N THR A 693 18.98 -11.43 1.50
CA THR A 693 20.39 -11.57 1.92
C THR A 693 20.41 -11.85 3.42
N ILE A 694 21.00 -12.98 3.83
CA ILE A 694 21.07 -13.39 5.23
C ILE A 694 22.44 -13.05 5.80
N ILE A 695 22.46 -12.35 6.91
CA ILE A 695 23.67 -11.99 7.65
C ILE A 695 23.51 -12.48 9.07
N MET A 696 24.47 -13.26 9.53
CA MET A 696 24.60 -13.70 10.91
C MET A 696 25.81 -13.03 11.53
N THR A 697 25.68 -12.51 12.74
CA THR A 697 26.85 -12.04 13.48
C THR A 697 27.16 -12.99 14.61
N ALA A 698 28.45 -13.15 14.90
CA ALA A 698 28.92 -13.89 16.05
C ALA A 698 30.17 -13.22 16.64
N ASN A 699 30.29 -13.33 17.96
CA ASN A 699 31.49 -12.91 18.72
C ASN A 699 32.41 -14.11 19.00
N THR A 700 32.07 -15.28 18.46
CA THR A 700 32.90 -16.48 18.49
C THR A 700 34.28 -16.17 17.91
N ALA A 701 35.31 -16.75 18.52
CA ALA A 701 36.71 -16.56 18.16
C ALA A 701 37.24 -15.12 18.34
N SER A 702 36.55 -14.25 19.10
CA SER A 702 37.00 -12.88 19.34
C SER A 702 38.34 -12.81 20.09
N SER A 703 38.59 -13.72 21.05
CA SER A 703 39.86 -13.84 21.78
C SER A 703 41.03 -14.25 20.89
N GLU A 704 40.75 -15.20 19.98
CA GLU A 704 41.74 -15.68 19.03
C GLU A 704 42.10 -14.60 18.01
N ILE A 705 41.11 -13.89 17.49
CA ILE A 705 41.30 -12.78 16.57
C ILE A 705 42.07 -11.65 17.23
N ALA A 706 41.74 -11.31 18.49
CA ALA A 706 42.46 -10.30 19.24
C ALA A 706 43.92 -10.70 19.53
N ALA A 707 44.18 -11.96 19.92
CA ALA A 707 45.50 -12.47 20.15
C ALA A 707 46.37 -12.44 18.85
N LEU A 708 45.82 -12.84 17.72
CA LEU A 708 46.50 -12.77 16.42
C LEU A 708 46.78 -11.32 16.03
N ALA A 709 45.88 -10.39 16.31
CA ALA A 709 46.06 -8.96 16.00
C ALA A 709 47.10 -8.26 16.90
N GLY A 710 47.44 -8.83 18.06
CA GLY A 710 48.47 -8.33 18.97
C GLY A 710 49.89 -8.45 18.44
N ASP A 711 50.12 -9.30 17.46
CA ASP A 711 51.40 -9.47 16.80
C ASP A 711 51.28 -9.27 15.28
N PRO A 712 51.71 -8.09 14.76
CA PRO A 712 51.62 -7.78 13.33
C PRO A 712 52.37 -8.75 12.43
N GLU A 713 53.44 -9.42 12.91
CA GLU A 713 54.21 -10.37 12.09
C GLU A 713 53.53 -11.73 11.92
N THR A 714 52.68 -12.10 12.84
CA THR A 714 51.91 -13.36 12.81
C THR A 714 50.49 -13.22 12.34
N PHE A 715 49.99 -12.00 12.15
CA PHE A 715 48.63 -11.78 11.66
C PHE A 715 48.48 -12.23 10.18
N PRO A 716 47.57 -13.16 9.88
CA PRO A 716 47.43 -13.69 8.53
C PRO A 716 47.01 -12.62 7.51
N ASP A 717 47.75 -12.49 6.40
CA ASP A 717 47.53 -11.52 5.34
C ASP A 717 46.22 -11.82 4.55
N THR A 718 45.87 -13.09 4.42
CA THR A 718 44.73 -13.52 3.62
C THR A 718 43.52 -13.91 4.52
N ALA A 719 42.29 -13.64 4.02
CA ALA A 719 41.07 -14.01 4.71
C ALA A 719 40.97 -15.52 4.97
N ASP A 720 41.46 -16.34 4.04
CA ASP A 720 41.41 -17.81 4.15
C ASP A 720 42.37 -18.33 5.26
N ALA A 721 43.59 -17.78 5.35
CA ALA A 721 44.51 -18.14 6.41
C ALA A 721 43.98 -17.76 7.79
N LEU A 722 43.40 -16.56 7.92
CA LEU A 722 42.77 -16.10 9.13
C LEU A 722 41.59 -17.00 9.54
N LEU A 723 40.75 -17.38 8.57
CA LEU A 723 39.63 -18.30 8.80
C LEU A 723 40.12 -19.69 9.28
N GLN A 724 41.18 -20.21 8.68
CA GLN A 724 41.79 -21.47 9.14
C GLN A 724 42.30 -21.40 10.58
N ALA A 725 42.94 -20.30 10.95
CA ALA A 725 43.46 -20.09 12.32
C ALA A 725 42.34 -20.08 13.37
N ILE A 726 41.19 -19.48 13.07
CA ILE A 726 40.05 -19.38 14.02
C ILE A 726 39.07 -20.56 13.93
N ARG A 727 39.24 -21.44 12.93
CA ARG A 727 38.31 -22.55 12.68
C ARG A 727 38.09 -23.46 13.92
N PRO A 728 39.08 -23.82 14.75
CA PRO A 728 38.83 -24.62 15.93
C PRO A 728 37.87 -23.95 16.94
N ALA A 729 37.98 -22.65 17.15
CA ALA A 729 37.09 -21.89 18.02
C ALA A 729 35.68 -21.76 17.39
N LEU A 730 35.59 -21.57 16.09
CA LEU A 730 34.32 -21.51 15.36
C LEU A 730 33.52 -22.81 15.49
N LEU A 731 34.18 -23.96 15.46
CA LEU A 731 33.55 -25.27 15.57
C LEU A 731 33.10 -25.64 17.00
N GLN A 732 33.41 -24.83 18.01
CA GLN A 732 32.85 -25.00 19.36
C GLN A 732 31.39 -24.59 19.45
N ASP A 733 31.00 -23.51 18.73
CA ASP A 733 29.63 -22.95 18.76
C ASP A 733 28.78 -23.40 17.56
N PHE A 734 29.42 -23.69 16.43
CA PHE A 734 28.73 -24.01 15.18
C PHE A 734 29.08 -25.39 14.65
N LYS A 735 28.03 -26.14 14.22
CA LYS A 735 28.24 -27.46 13.60
C LYS A 735 29.01 -27.31 12.28
N PRO A 736 29.94 -28.25 11.95
CA PRO A 736 30.70 -28.19 10.68
C PRO A 736 29.82 -28.10 9.44
N ALA A 737 28.68 -28.80 9.45
CA ALA A 737 27.72 -28.78 8.36
C ALA A 737 27.03 -27.40 8.20
N PHE A 738 26.90 -26.63 9.29
CA PHE A 738 26.36 -25.28 9.28
C PHE A 738 27.35 -24.32 8.65
N VAL A 739 28.60 -24.32 9.15
CA VAL A 739 29.68 -23.45 8.64
C VAL A 739 29.96 -23.69 7.17
N GLY A 740 29.87 -24.93 6.69
CA GLY A 740 30.09 -25.29 5.28
C GLY A 740 29.05 -24.71 4.29
N ARG A 741 27.93 -24.18 4.77
CA ARG A 741 26.87 -23.52 3.99
C ARG A 741 26.88 -22.00 4.04
N LEU A 742 27.76 -21.46 4.89
CA LEU A 742 27.90 -20.04 5.12
C LEU A 742 29.13 -19.50 4.42
N SER A 743 29.16 -18.20 4.25
CA SER A 743 30.33 -17.44 3.83
C SER A 743 30.90 -16.68 5.05
N PRO A 744 31.86 -17.27 5.77
CA PRO A 744 32.45 -16.59 6.91
C PRO A 744 33.25 -15.38 6.45
N VAL A 745 33.03 -14.26 7.11
CA VAL A 745 33.76 -13.00 6.89
C VAL A 745 34.31 -12.52 8.22
N VAL A 746 35.63 -12.39 8.30
CA VAL A 746 36.28 -12.00 9.55
C VAL A 746 36.54 -10.49 9.55
N PHE A 747 36.03 -9.83 10.56
CA PHE A 747 36.26 -8.41 10.84
C PHE A 747 37.47 -8.25 11.73
N ARG A 748 38.40 -7.43 11.25
CA ARG A 748 39.63 -7.14 11.98
C ARG A 748 39.40 -6.15 13.11
N PRO A 749 40.20 -6.16 14.20
CA PRO A 749 40.23 -5.07 15.16
C PRO A 749 40.52 -3.73 14.48
N LEU A 750 39.93 -2.66 15.02
CA LEU A 750 40.04 -1.33 14.41
C LEU A 750 41.42 -0.72 14.77
N GLY A 751 42.21 -0.40 13.75
CA GLY A 751 43.41 0.38 13.89
C GLY A 751 43.16 1.88 14.03
N ASP A 752 44.20 2.65 14.34
CA ASP A 752 44.10 4.09 14.64
C ASP A 752 43.51 4.90 13.48
N ALA A 753 43.92 4.63 12.27
CA ALA A 753 43.40 5.29 11.09
C ALA A 753 41.91 5.05 10.91
N ALA A 754 41.45 3.81 11.20
CA ALA A 754 40.02 3.48 11.13
C ALA A 754 39.22 4.19 12.24
N LEU A 755 39.77 4.23 13.49
CA LEU A 755 39.15 4.94 14.59
C LEU A 755 39.06 6.44 14.30
N ALA A 756 40.12 7.05 13.75
CA ALA A 756 40.10 8.46 13.34
C ALA A 756 39.02 8.72 12.29
N GLY A 757 38.90 7.88 11.27
CA GLY A 757 37.85 7.99 10.24
C GLY A 757 36.44 7.84 10.83
N ILE A 758 36.23 6.98 11.82
CA ILE A 758 34.94 6.82 12.50
C ILE A 758 34.63 8.04 13.37
N VAL A 759 35.61 8.56 14.11
CA VAL A 759 35.45 9.79 14.94
C VAL A 759 35.05 10.96 14.02
N ALA A 760 35.78 11.19 12.92
CA ALA A 760 35.50 12.26 11.99
C ALA A 760 34.06 12.16 11.43
N MET A 761 33.65 10.99 10.99
CA MET A 761 32.29 10.75 10.46
C MET A 761 31.19 10.96 11.52
N GLN A 762 31.41 10.60 12.78
CA GLN A 762 30.41 10.81 13.84
C GLN A 762 30.33 12.29 14.25
N LEU A 763 31.45 12.99 14.29
CA LEU A 763 31.52 14.42 14.57
C LEU A 763 30.89 15.25 13.44
N GLU A 764 31.04 14.81 12.18
CA GLU A 764 30.32 15.40 11.03
C GLU A 764 28.80 15.38 11.24
N LYS A 765 28.26 14.24 11.67
CA LYS A 765 26.81 14.14 11.97
C LYS A 765 26.35 15.12 13.07
N VAL A 766 27.21 15.38 14.04
CA VAL A 766 26.94 16.39 15.10
C VAL A 766 26.97 17.80 14.49
N ARG A 767 27.95 18.09 13.62
CA ARG A 767 28.08 19.35 12.87
C ARG A 767 26.83 19.64 12.04
N ASP A 768 26.40 18.66 11.20
CA ASP A 768 25.23 18.79 10.36
C ASP A 768 23.96 19.05 11.17
N ARG A 769 23.82 18.38 12.32
CA ARG A 769 22.66 18.59 13.20
C ARG A 769 22.63 19.99 13.79
N ILE A 770 23.78 20.52 14.24
CA ILE A 770 23.87 21.88 14.78
C ILE A 770 23.56 22.90 13.67
N LYS A 771 24.11 22.68 12.48
CA LYS A 771 23.85 23.55 11.31
C LYS A 771 22.37 23.57 10.97
N ALA A 772 21.73 22.38 10.90
CA ALA A 772 20.32 22.27 10.53
C ALA A 772 19.36 22.89 11.56
N VAL A 773 19.69 22.82 12.87
CA VAL A 773 18.77 23.28 13.94
C VAL A 773 18.99 24.72 14.31
N TYR A 774 20.26 25.17 14.34
CA TYR A 774 20.64 26.49 14.89
C TYR A 774 21.23 27.43 13.83
N ASP A 775 21.44 26.98 12.60
CA ASP A 775 22.14 27.68 11.51
C ASP A 775 23.54 28.19 11.95
N SER A 776 24.21 27.40 12.79
CA SER A 776 25.52 27.69 13.37
C SER A 776 26.55 26.69 12.87
N ASP A 777 27.74 27.15 12.50
CA ASP A 777 28.82 26.29 12.06
C ASP A 777 29.62 25.76 13.26
N LEU A 778 29.76 24.43 13.40
CA LEU A 778 30.55 23.81 14.43
C LEU A 778 31.99 23.57 13.95
N VAL A 779 32.95 24.30 14.53
CA VAL A 779 34.39 24.10 14.30
C VAL A 779 34.94 23.18 15.37
N ILE A 780 35.51 22.06 14.98
CA ILE A 780 36.02 21.04 15.88
C ILE A 780 37.55 21.07 15.84
N ASP A 781 38.18 21.29 16.98
CA ASP A 781 39.64 21.30 17.11
C ASP A 781 40.18 19.88 17.04
N PRO A 782 41.37 19.63 16.42
CA PRO A 782 42.02 18.32 16.36
C PRO A 782 42.33 17.68 17.72
N SER A 783 42.37 18.45 18.79
CA SER A 783 42.51 17.93 20.15
C SER A 783 41.34 17.04 20.57
N VAL A 784 40.11 17.35 20.10
CA VAL A 784 38.90 16.57 20.37
C VAL A 784 38.98 15.20 19.72
N GLU A 785 39.40 15.15 18.47
CA GLU A 785 39.58 13.86 17.75
C GLU A 785 40.63 12.99 18.46
N ARG A 786 41.76 13.55 18.83
CA ARG A 786 42.79 12.83 19.54
C ARG A 786 42.32 12.31 20.91
N HIS A 787 41.61 13.13 21.67
CA HIS A 787 41.00 12.73 22.93
C HIS A 787 40.06 11.57 22.79
N MET A 788 39.16 11.60 21.78
CA MET A 788 38.20 10.53 21.51
C MET A 788 38.87 9.21 21.07
N ILE A 789 39.93 9.27 20.28
CA ILE A 789 40.70 8.08 19.86
C ILE A 789 41.39 7.47 21.08
N LEU A 790 42.03 8.27 21.93
CA LEU A 790 42.69 7.79 23.17
C LEU A 790 41.70 7.10 24.11
N ARG A 791 40.51 7.67 24.28
CA ARG A 791 39.45 7.12 25.12
C ARG A 791 38.85 5.83 24.56
N SER A 792 38.73 5.72 23.24
CA SER A 792 38.24 4.52 22.57
C SER A 792 39.22 3.33 22.65
N ARG A 793 40.54 3.58 22.77
CA ARG A 793 41.54 2.55 22.98
C ARG A 793 41.50 1.97 24.39
N ALA A 794 41.09 2.75 25.39
CA ALA A 794 41.03 2.30 26.78
C ALA A 794 39.85 1.33 27.06
N GLY A 795 38.95 1.17 26.11
CA GLY A 795 37.79 0.28 26.20
C GLY A 795 37.82 -0.82 25.16
N ASP A 796 37.55 -2.07 25.54
CA ASP A 796 37.46 -3.23 24.63
C ASP A 796 36.28 -3.19 23.63
N THR A 797 35.58 -2.04 23.53
CA THR A 797 34.30 -1.92 22.80
C THR A 797 34.38 -1.22 21.43
N GLY A 798 35.60 -0.86 20.95
CA GLY A 798 35.84 -0.33 19.62
C GLY A 798 34.99 0.92 19.28
N ALA A 799 34.30 0.94 18.15
CA ALA A 799 33.48 2.09 17.70
C ALA A 799 32.32 2.43 18.66
N ARG A 800 31.86 1.51 19.53
CA ARG A 800 30.82 1.80 20.52
C ARG A 800 31.34 2.77 21.61
N ALA A 801 32.63 2.69 21.95
CA ALA A 801 33.23 3.66 22.87
C ALA A 801 33.20 5.08 22.31
N ILE A 802 33.39 5.27 21.01
CA ILE A 802 33.30 6.58 20.36
C ILE A 802 31.89 7.16 20.52
N GLN A 803 30.85 6.36 20.24
CA GLN A 803 29.45 6.79 20.39
C GLN A 803 29.14 7.13 21.88
N ALA A 804 29.62 6.33 22.81
CA ALA A 804 29.47 6.60 24.25
C ALA A 804 30.15 7.91 24.66
N THR A 805 31.38 8.17 24.17
CA THR A 805 32.09 9.43 24.43
C THR A 805 31.35 10.63 23.84
N ILE A 806 30.80 10.52 22.63
CA ILE A 806 29.97 11.60 22.08
C ILE A 806 28.76 11.87 22.96
N ALA A 807 28.03 10.82 23.35
CA ALA A 807 26.80 10.96 24.14
C ALA A 807 27.05 11.48 25.57
N LEU A 808 28.17 11.08 26.21
CA LEU A 808 28.45 11.39 27.61
C LEU A 808 29.29 12.66 27.81
N ASP A 809 30.09 13.05 26.82
CA ASP A 809 31.02 14.16 26.95
C ASP A 809 30.73 15.28 25.94
N VAL A 810 30.61 14.98 24.65
CA VAL A 810 30.45 15.99 23.57
C VAL A 810 29.09 16.64 23.62
N LEU A 811 28.03 15.84 23.60
CA LEU A 811 26.65 16.36 23.53
C LEU A 811 26.27 17.17 24.78
N PRO A 812 26.61 16.78 26.01
CA PRO A 812 26.35 17.61 27.21
C PRO A 812 27.08 18.95 27.14
N ALA A 813 28.38 18.96 26.79
CA ALA A 813 29.14 20.22 26.69
C ALA A 813 28.53 21.18 25.67
N LEU A 814 28.12 20.69 24.50
CA LEU A 814 27.43 21.47 23.48
C LEU A 814 26.04 21.93 23.96
N SER A 815 25.30 21.06 24.65
CA SER A 815 23.98 21.37 25.19
C SER A 815 24.00 22.50 26.19
N ASP A 816 24.93 22.45 27.16
CA ASP A 816 25.09 23.49 28.19
C ASP A 816 25.39 24.85 27.56
N PHE A 817 26.32 24.89 26.60
CA PHE A 817 26.64 26.10 25.85
C PHE A 817 25.44 26.65 25.06
N LEU A 818 24.71 25.76 24.33
CA LEU A 818 23.55 26.15 23.53
C LEU A 818 22.39 26.63 24.39
N LEU A 819 22.14 26.03 25.57
CA LEU A 819 21.14 26.48 26.52
C LEU A 819 21.46 27.88 27.05
N ASP A 820 22.72 28.16 27.34
CA ASP A 820 23.21 29.49 27.75
C ASP A 820 23.02 30.51 26.61
N ALA A 821 23.38 30.17 25.37
CA ALA A 821 23.22 31.02 24.22
C ALA A 821 21.73 31.29 23.92
N LEU A 822 20.87 30.30 24.03
CA LEU A 822 19.42 30.45 23.88
C LEU A 822 18.80 31.32 24.97
N SER A 823 19.28 31.21 26.23
CA SER A 823 18.84 32.07 27.35
C SER A 823 19.14 33.54 27.07
N ARG A 824 20.27 33.83 26.41
CA ARG A 824 20.69 35.16 25.95
C ARG A 824 20.05 35.57 24.64
N LYS A 825 19.19 34.74 24.01
CA LYS A 825 18.54 34.95 22.71
C LYS A 825 19.51 35.22 21.54
N SER A 826 20.70 34.71 21.62
CA SER A 826 21.75 34.93 20.61
C SER A 826 22.60 33.66 20.52
N VAL A 827 22.34 32.81 19.53
CA VAL A 827 23.23 31.72 19.17
C VAL A 827 24.31 32.29 18.25
N PRO A 828 25.60 32.06 18.54
CA PRO A 828 26.68 32.59 17.67
C PRO A 828 26.66 31.87 16.32
N PRO A 829 27.07 32.54 15.22
CA PRO A 829 27.10 31.95 13.87
C PRO A 829 28.13 30.82 13.76
N SER A 830 29.14 30.79 14.65
CA SER A 830 30.15 29.74 14.71
C SER A 830 30.45 29.36 16.15
N ILE A 831 30.51 28.07 16.41
CA ILE A 831 30.79 27.45 17.73
C ILE A 831 32.07 26.63 17.59
N GLN A 832 33.01 26.82 18.51
CA GLN A 832 34.24 26.01 18.54
C GLN A 832 34.19 25.03 19.68
N LEU A 833 34.49 23.74 19.37
CA LEU A 833 34.67 22.66 20.36
C LEU A 833 36.16 22.31 20.46
N MET A 834 36.71 22.38 21.66
CA MET A 834 38.12 22.12 21.96
C MET A 834 38.25 21.14 23.14
N CYS A 835 39.39 20.52 23.24
CA CYS A 835 39.76 19.70 24.40
C CYS A 835 41.00 20.30 25.07
N ASP A 836 40.94 20.53 26.39
CA ASP A 836 42.08 21.01 27.14
C ASP A 836 43.10 19.87 27.47
N ASP A 837 44.26 20.24 28.04
CA ASP A 837 45.32 19.28 28.38
C ASP A 837 44.89 18.25 29.46
N ASP A 838 43.88 18.58 30.27
CA ASP A 838 43.29 17.69 31.28
C ASP A 838 42.21 16.75 30.70
N GLY A 839 41.94 16.84 29.38
CA GLY A 839 40.94 16.00 28.67
C GLY A 839 39.50 16.45 28.86
N ARG A 840 39.25 17.72 29.27
CA ARG A 840 37.91 18.29 29.41
C ARG A 840 37.51 19.00 28.12
N LEU A 841 36.30 18.75 27.67
CA LEU A 841 35.76 19.45 26.50
C LEU A 841 35.29 20.84 26.87
N GLN A 842 35.70 21.81 26.08
CA GLN A 842 35.32 23.22 26.21
C GLN A 842 34.62 23.69 24.92
N VAL A 843 33.55 24.44 25.09
CA VAL A 843 32.77 25.02 23.98
C VAL A 843 32.80 26.53 24.10
N ALA A 844 33.16 27.21 23.02
CA ALA A 844 33.22 28.65 22.95
C ALA A 844 32.58 29.19 21.65
N ALA A 845 32.19 30.46 21.67
CA ALA A 845 31.85 31.16 20.41
C ALA A 845 33.17 31.40 19.64
N ALA A 846 33.21 30.97 18.38
CA ALA A 846 34.34 31.30 17.51
C ALA A 846 34.14 32.73 17.00
N ASP A 847 34.98 33.68 17.50
CA ASP A 847 35.12 34.96 16.82
C ASP A 847 35.69 34.67 15.41
N SER A 848 35.17 35.36 14.42
CA SER A 848 35.44 35.17 12.98
C SER A 848 36.93 35.00 12.67
N VAL A 849 37.47 33.82 12.78
CA VAL A 849 38.82 33.48 12.30
C VAL A 849 38.70 33.06 10.86
N VAL A 850 39.27 33.87 9.98
CA VAL A 850 39.50 33.58 8.57
C VAL A 850 40.20 32.20 8.50
N ILE A 851 39.54 31.20 8.05
CA ILE A 851 40.14 29.87 7.76
C ILE A 851 41.07 30.09 6.55
N ALA A 852 42.35 30.20 6.78
CA ALA A 852 43.32 30.04 5.68
C ALA A 852 43.25 28.58 5.18
N PRO A 853 43.18 28.36 3.85
CA PRO A 853 43.16 26.99 3.33
C PRO A 853 44.52 26.33 3.66
N THR A 854 44.49 25.23 4.39
CA THR A 854 45.65 24.39 4.60
C THR A 854 46.06 23.78 3.28
N LEU A 855 47.09 24.35 2.66
CA LEU A 855 47.83 23.75 1.57
C LEU A 855 48.45 22.45 2.09
N TYR A 856 47.97 21.32 1.58
CA TYR A 856 48.74 20.09 1.62
C TYR A 856 50.00 20.29 0.78
N GLU A 857 51.15 20.53 1.41
CA GLU A 857 52.44 20.43 0.74
C GLU A 857 52.67 18.96 0.38
N GLU A 858 52.62 18.68 -0.92
CA GLU A 858 53.24 17.50 -1.50
C GLU A 858 54.76 17.58 -1.21
N GLN A 859 55.23 16.78 -0.27
CA GLN A 859 56.64 16.52 -0.15
C GLN A 859 57.17 15.77 -1.40
N GLY A 860 57.80 16.53 -2.24
CA GLY A 860 58.46 16.04 -3.45
C GLY A 860 59.51 14.97 -3.10
N VAL A 861 59.40 13.85 -3.80
CA VAL A 861 60.39 12.80 -3.85
C VAL A 861 61.65 13.37 -4.49
N LEU A 862 62.74 13.53 -3.69
CA LEU A 862 64.10 13.80 -4.18
C LEU A 862 64.60 12.58 -4.97
N GLN A 863 64.72 12.74 -6.29
CA GLN A 863 65.53 11.81 -7.08
C GLN A 863 67.00 12.04 -6.80
N PRO A 864 67.83 10.99 -6.65
CA PRO A 864 69.27 11.13 -6.55
C PRO A 864 69.86 11.35 -7.94
N GLY A 865 70.53 12.49 -8.07
CA GLY A 865 71.27 12.86 -9.29
C GLY A 865 72.37 11.89 -9.66
N SER A 866 72.46 11.50 -10.91
CA SER A 866 73.62 10.88 -11.55
C SER A 866 74.69 11.99 -11.74
N GLY A 867 75.81 11.85 -11.05
CA GLY A 867 77.04 12.62 -11.34
C GLY A 867 78.09 11.71 -11.93
N ALA A 868 78.59 12.16 -13.08
CA ALA A 868 79.82 11.79 -13.82
C ALA A 868 79.90 10.39 -14.43
#